data_852575fccf461cd554502c7f797174ff
#
_entry.id   852575fccf461cd554502c7f797174ff
#
_cell.length_a   1.000
_cell.length_b   1.000
_cell.length_c   1.000
_cell.angle_alpha   90.00
_cell.angle_beta   90.00
_cell.angle_gamma   90.00
#
_symmetry.space_group_name_H-M   'P 1'
#
loop_
_entity.id
_entity.type
_entity.pdbx_description
1 polymer ?
#
loop_
_entity_poly.entity_id
_entity_poly.type
_entity_poly.pdbx_seq_one_letter_code
_entity_poly.pdbx_strand_id
1 'polypeptide(L)'
;MELHKQKKESNVWIKDYVPWFHIDEHNIVFNTNGSFQITFSFSGMDFTNATVNDMDMFIGGLNNAIKGLPEGYTVYFELQRNVVHKFQPSTFKSSLLSFIESKREEYFNKQNFYESKTYLTLLYKPSTDMFEQMLKTLDQFDTKGLKDIKSMFGKGNDEFDEKRVKALQQQLYMYASDLQKTASLFMQMLSMYMDDIKLLNKEEALTYLHSQVSPYTQKISGNYDDFLSYYLCDSSFIGGAVPTLGDYYLGIVSIIDFPKFTSPFIMASLHNLKSEFRYVTRYITLTREEAIKHLKSQEKKFVQQAKGLGTMVLDKLRGTESYDIDTQSIKDATDTIAFYENVASDNVSAGYFTGSVVLYNKNKQTLEEDIEKVLTLIHKPGFIARKEYTNIENAFYSSITGCYQYNIRSYLMKSSNFIHCSPLYTKWIGDKENEFFKEKGYQCTNALYQGVSAGNVPFYLNLHQKDIGHTLIIGPNGSGKSVLLNTIEANYFKYDNAKIFVFDKAASCKVLCKAIGGNFYNLLVDTDSLNFQPLANIGFDSNNRWNTEMQWTYNWLCDFFQKDGDKISETQKTIISNALERVALLPKEQRTISALQVLMNDYDLKERLTIMTEKGVYGNLFDNTEAVSYTHLTLPTNSLV
;
A
#
# COMPACT_ATOMS: atom_id res chain seq x y z
N MET A 1 -31.57 42.52 -12.49
CA MET A 1 -31.20 41.72 -11.27
C MET A 1 -32.38 40.80 -11.01
N GLU A 2 -32.44 39.69 -11.77
CA GLU A 2 -33.50 38.71 -11.64
C GLU A 2 -33.10 37.78 -10.49
N LEU A 3 -33.84 37.87 -9.41
CA LEU A 3 -33.84 36.91 -8.31
C LEU A 3 -34.19 35.55 -8.91
N HIS A 4 -33.24 34.61 -8.87
CA HIS A 4 -33.47 33.21 -9.18
C HIS A 4 -34.76 32.77 -8.46
N LYS A 5 -35.79 32.43 -9.23
CA LYS A 5 -36.94 31.70 -8.73
C LYS A 5 -36.41 30.50 -7.97
N GLN A 6 -36.57 30.46 -6.67
CA GLN A 6 -36.38 29.24 -5.87
C GLN A 6 -37.21 28.17 -6.55
N LYS A 7 -36.54 27.21 -7.17
CA LYS A 7 -37.16 25.98 -7.59
C LYS A 7 -37.84 25.42 -6.34
N LYS A 8 -39.16 25.22 -6.40
CA LYS A 8 -39.87 24.46 -5.38
C LYS A 8 -39.01 23.22 -5.11
N GLU A 9 -38.67 23.00 -3.85
CA GLU A 9 -38.00 21.82 -3.34
C GLU A 9 -38.83 20.58 -3.72
N SER A 10 -38.59 20.05 -4.89
CA SER A 10 -38.91 18.65 -5.14
C SER A 10 -37.89 17.89 -4.26
N ASN A 11 -38.34 16.97 -3.42
CA ASN A 11 -37.48 16.07 -2.65
C ASN A 11 -36.63 15.24 -3.64
N VAL A 12 -35.48 15.77 -4.03
CA VAL A 12 -34.55 15.13 -4.94
C VAL A 12 -33.55 14.37 -4.07
N TRP A 13 -33.53 13.07 -4.25
CA TRP A 13 -32.67 12.17 -3.49
C TRP A 13 -31.38 11.89 -4.27
N ILE A 14 -30.30 11.49 -3.59
CA ILE A 14 -29.04 11.06 -4.25
C ILE A 14 -29.31 10.01 -5.33
N LYS A 15 -30.22 9.08 -5.09
CA LYS A 15 -30.59 8.01 -6.03
C LYS A 15 -31.05 8.53 -7.40
N ASP A 16 -31.57 9.78 -7.48
CA ASP A 16 -32.08 10.38 -8.72
C ASP A 16 -30.92 10.94 -9.59
N TYR A 17 -29.72 11.10 -9.00
CA TYR A 17 -28.51 11.56 -9.68
C TYR A 17 -27.53 10.45 -10.02
N VAL A 18 -27.59 9.33 -9.26
CA VAL A 18 -26.69 8.19 -9.41
C VAL A 18 -27.22 7.26 -10.49
N PRO A 19 -26.43 6.96 -11.51
CA PRO A 19 -26.93 6.24 -12.68
C PRO A 19 -26.93 4.72 -12.53
N TRP A 20 -26.47 4.16 -11.41
CA TRP A 20 -26.32 2.71 -11.25
C TRP A 20 -27.66 1.98 -11.28
N PHE A 21 -27.80 1.08 -12.25
CA PHE A 21 -29.06 0.39 -12.46
C PHE A 21 -28.97 -1.10 -12.21
N HIS A 22 -28.07 -1.81 -12.90
CA HIS A 22 -27.98 -3.26 -12.89
C HIS A 22 -26.53 -3.71 -12.75
N ILE A 23 -26.28 -4.86 -12.12
CA ILE A 23 -24.99 -5.52 -12.10
C ILE A 23 -25.15 -6.95 -12.62
N ASP A 24 -24.35 -7.33 -13.61
CA ASP A 24 -24.40 -8.66 -14.22
C ASP A 24 -23.54 -9.71 -13.50
N GLU A 25 -23.53 -10.93 -14.03
CA GLU A 25 -22.71 -12.04 -13.53
C GLU A 25 -21.20 -11.84 -13.68
N HIS A 26 -20.78 -10.93 -14.54
CA HIS A 26 -19.39 -10.54 -14.76
C HIS A 26 -18.97 -9.31 -13.92
N ASN A 27 -19.82 -8.86 -13.00
CA ASN A 27 -19.65 -7.69 -12.15
C ASN A 27 -19.56 -6.37 -12.93
N ILE A 28 -20.17 -6.30 -14.12
CA ILE A 28 -20.30 -5.09 -14.89
C ILE A 28 -21.56 -4.35 -14.45
N VAL A 29 -21.40 -3.08 -14.06
CA VAL A 29 -22.52 -2.23 -13.68
C VAL A 29 -23.00 -1.47 -14.91
N PHE A 30 -24.29 -1.64 -15.21
CA PHE A 30 -25.02 -0.95 -16.27
C PHE A 30 -25.62 0.33 -15.69
N ASN A 31 -25.37 1.45 -16.33
CA ASN A 31 -25.84 2.75 -15.89
C ASN A 31 -27.01 3.22 -16.75
N THR A 32 -27.98 3.91 -16.11
CA THR A 32 -29.15 4.50 -16.82
C THR A 32 -28.77 5.55 -17.87
N ASN A 33 -27.59 6.16 -17.76
CA ASN A 33 -27.07 7.10 -18.73
C ASN A 33 -26.31 6.44 -19.90
N GLY A 34 -26.38 5.10 -19.98
CA GLY A 34 -25.86 4.28 -21.04
C GLY A 34 -24.39 3.96 -21.01
N SER A 35 -23.76 4.29 -19.94
CA SER A 35 -22.39 3.85 -19.69
C SER A 35 -22.37 2.50 -18.95
N PHE A 36 -21.26 1.81 -19.07
CA PHE A 36 -20.96 0.57 -18.38
C PHE A 36 -19.71 0.75 -17.56
N GLN A 37 -19.62 0.17 -16.37
CA GLN A 37 -18.42 0.26 -15.56
C GLN A 37 -18.04 -1.05 -14.91
N ILE A 38 -16.74 -1.26 -14.74
CA ILE A 38 -16.13 -2.41 -14.08
C ILE A 38 -15.04 -1.91 -13.14
N THR A 39 -14.95 -2.48 -11.94
CA THR A 39 -14.08 -1.98 -10.89
C THR A 39 -13.12 -3.04 -10.37
N PHE A 40 -11.87 -2.66 -10.16
CA PHE A 40 -10.80 -3.44 -9.60
C PHE A 40 -10.32 -2.83 -8.28
N SER A 41 -9.89 -3.65 -7.36
CA SER A 41 -9.01 -3.23 -6.26
C SER A 41 -7.56 -3.49 -6.64
N PHE A 42 -6.63 -2.69 -6.13
CA PHE A 42 -5.21 -2.88 -6.39
C PHE A 42 -4.37 -2.38 -5.21
N SER A 43 -3.15 -2.85 -5.12
CA SER A 43 -2.09 -2.25 -4.32
C SER A 43 -1.17 -1.48 -5.24
N GLY A 44 -0.98 -0.19 -4.97
CA GLY A 44 -0.02 0.63 -5.68
C GLY A 44 1.42 0.34 -5.23
N MET A 45 2.37 1.04 -5.82
CA MET A 45 3.78 0.87 -5.48
C MET A 45 4.12 1.52 -4.14
N ASP A 46 4.83 0.81 -3.25
CA ASP A 46 5.55 1.44 -2.14
C ASP A 46 6.93 1.89 -2.62
N PHE A 47 7.09 3.19 -2.84
CA PHE A 47 8.32 3.77 -3.35
C PHE A 47 9.39 4.01 -2.27
N THR A 48 9.14 3.64 -1.01
CA THR A 48 10.07 3.91 0.11
C THR A 48 11.45 3.28 -0.13
N ASN A 49 11.47 2.10 -0.77
CA ASN A 49 12.68 1.36 -1.12
C ASN A 49 12.89 1.19 -2.63
N ALA A 50 12.06 1.84 -3.46
CA ALA A 50 12.14 1.74 -4.91
C ALA A 50 13.26 2.62 -5.47
N THR A 51 13.90 2.15 -6.52
CA THR A 51 14.85 2.95 -7.29
C THR A 51 14.11 3.90 -8.25
N VAL A 52 14.81 4.92 -8.74
CA VAL A 52 14.25 5.83 -9.76
C VAL A 52 13.82 5.04 -11.01
N ASN A 53 14.61 4.04 -11.41
CA ASN A 53 14.30 3.19 -12.55
C ASN A 53 13.01 2.37 -12.33
N ASP A 54 12.78 1.86 -11.11
CA ASP A 54 11.55 1.12 -10.79
C ASP A 54 10.32 2.04 -10.89
N MET A 55 10.44 3.27 -10.40
CA MET A 55 9.38 4.28 -10.52
C MET A 55 9.10 4.64 -11.98
N ASP A 56 10.14 4.85 -12.78
CA ASP A 56 9.99 5.18 -14.21
C ASP A 56 9.37 4.02 -15.00
N MET A 57 9.77 2.78 -14.74
CA MET A 57 9.15 1.59 -15.33
C MET A 57 7.68 1.46 -14.95
N PHE A 58 7.34 1.67 -13.68
CA PHE A 58 5.96 1.64 -13.19
C PHE A 58 5.09 2.70 -13.90
N ILE A 59 5.54 3.96 -13.90
CA ILE A 59 4.81 5.06 -14.55
C ILE A 59 4.70 4.87 -16.06
N GLY A 60 5.79 4.45 -16.70
CA GLY A 60 5.82 4.16 -18.15
C GLY A 60 4.86 3.04 -18.53
N GLY A 61 4.81 1.97 -17.74
CA GLY A 61 3.89 0.86 -17.94
C GLY A 61 2.42 1.28 -17.85
N LEU A 62 2.06 2.07 -16.82
CA LEU A 62 0.71 2.60 -16.67
C LEU A 62 0.34 3.57 -17.80
N ASN A 63 1.27 4.43 -18.22
CA ASN A 63 1.05 5.34 -19.35
C ASN A 63 0.74 4.56 -20.65
N ASN A 64 1.48 3.47 -20.90
CA ASN A 64 1.23 2.63 -22.07
C ASN A 64 -0.14 1.93 -21.99
N ALA A 65 -0.54 1.48 -20.80
CA ALA A 65 -1.86 0.89 -20.60
C ALA A 65 -2.98 1.90 -20.89
N ILE A 66 -2.89 3.13 -20.36
CA ILE A 66 -3.88 4.19 -20.60
C ILE A 66 -3.93 4.61 -22.08
N LYS A 67 -2.78 4.72 -22.74
CA LYS A 67 -2.70 5.00 -24.19
C LYS A 67 -3.38 3.92 -25.03
N GLY A 68 -3.33 2.67 -24.57
CA GLY A 68 -3.96 1.53 -25.27
C GLY A 68 -5.49 1.48 -25.15
N LEU A 69 -6.11 2.33 -24.32
CA LEU A 69 -7.56 2.36 -24.19
C LEU A 69 -8.24 2.94 -25.44
N PRO A 70 -9.27 2.27 -25.96
CA PRO A 70 -10.06 2.79 -27.08
C PRO A 70 -10.82 4.08 -26.73
N GLU A 71 -11.49 4.65 -27.73
CA GLU A 71 -12.40 5.78 -27.57
C GLU A 71 -13.57 5.45 -26.62
N GLY A 72 -14.06 6.47 -25.90
CA GLY A 72 -15.22 6.35 -25.02
C GLY A 72 -14.91 5.82 -23.62
N TYR A 73 -13.63 5.55 -23.32
CA TYR A 73 -13.24 5.10 -22.00
C TYR A 73 -12.95 6.26 -21.05
N THR A 74 -13.31 6.06 -19.79
CA THR A 74 -12.95 6.93 -18.66
C THR A 74 -12.31 6.09 -17.58
N VAL A 75 -11.17 6.56 -17.06
CA VAL A 75 -10.44 5.89 -15.98
C VAL A 75 -10.64 6.68 -14.69
N TYR A 76 -11.05 5.98 -13.64
CA TYR A 76 -11.08 6.52 -12.28
C TYR A 76 -10.06 5.78 -11.43
N PHE A 77 -9.21 6.53 -10.73
CA PHE A 77 -8.46 6.01 -9.59
C PHE A 77 -8.99 6.65 -8.32
N GLU A 78 -9.27 5.83 -7.33
CA GLU A 78 -9.80 6.28 -6.05
C GLU A 78 -9.00 5.69 -4.88
N LEU A 79 -8.64 6.55 -3.94
CA LEU A 79 -8.13 6.19 -2.62
C LEU A 79 -9.23 6.45 -1.61
N GLN A 80 -9.62 5.42 -0.89
CA GLN A 80 -10.49 5.52 0.27
C GLN A 80 -9.67 5.29 1.53
N ARG A 81 -9.78 6.22 2.47
CA ARG A 81 -9.12 6.13 3.76
C ARG A 81 -10.16 6.14 4.85
N ASN A 82 -10.26 5.02 5.57
CA ASN A 82 -11.30 4.79 6.56
C ASN A 82 -10.69 4.51 7.94
N VAL A 83 -11.39 4.88 9.01
CA VAL A 83 -11.03 4.51 10.38
C VAL A 83 -11.16 2.99 10.56
N VAL A 84 -10.18 2.40 11.21
CA VAL A 84 -10.19 1.00 11.62
C VAL A 84 -9.87 0.89 13.11
N HIS A 85 -10.69 0.11 13.82
CA HIS A 85 -10.49 -0.24 15.22
C HIS A 85 -10.18 -1.74 15.30
N LYS A 86 -9.00 -2.14 14.79
CA LYS A 86 -8.61 -3.55 14.77
C LYS A 86 -7.26 -3.73 15.44
N PHE A 87 -7.28 -3.94 16.73
CA PHE A 87 -6.17 -4.57 17.42
C PHE A 87 -6.42 -6.07 17.45
N GLN A 88 -5.37 -6.85 17.17
CA GLN A 88 -5.41 -8.30 17.29
C GLN A 88 -4.68 -8.69 18.60
N PRO A 89 -5.40 -8.80 19.73
CA PRO A 89 -4.77 -9.14 20.98
C PRO A 89 -4.21 -10.56 20.90
N SER A 90 -3.04 -10.74 21.50
CA SER A 90 -2.39 -12.02 21.62
C SER A 90 -2.53 -12.57 23.03
N THR A 91 -2.55 -13.88 23.18
CA THR A 91 -2.61 -14.56 24.48
C THR A 91 -1.20 -14.99 24.91
N PHE A 92 -0.87 -14.75 26.17
CA PHE A 92 0.43 -15.10 26.74
C PHE A 92 0.27 -15.92 28.02
N LYS A 93 1.18 -16.87 28.25
CA LYS A 93 1.24 -17.64 29.51
C LYS A 93 1.81 -16.80 30.66
N SER A 94 2.64 -15.81 30.37
CA SER A 94 3.21 -14.90 31.38
C SER A 94 2.25 -13.78 31.73
N SER A 95 2.02 -13.57 33.03
CA SER A 95 1.18 -12.46 33.53
C SER A 95 1.72 -11.08 33.17
N LEU A 96 3.05 -10.92 33.12
CA LEU A 96 3.68 -9.67 32.68
C LEU A 96 3.37 -9.38 31.20
N LEU A 97 3.53 -10.38 30.33
CA LEU A 97 3.29 -10.20 28.90
C LEU A 97 1.80 -9.95 28.64
N SER A 98 0.90 -10.63 29.35
CA SER A 98 -0.55 -10.36 29.29
C SER A 98 -0.89 -8.93 29.75
N PHE A 99 -0.21 -8.43 30.79
CA PHE A 99 -0.38 -7.04 31.23
C PHE A 99 0.11 -6.03 30.19
N ILE A 100 1.27 -6.26 29.59
CA ILE A 100 1.80 -5.41 28.50
C ILE A 100 0.81 -5.40 27.34
N GLU A 101 0.29 -6.55 26.93
CA GLU A 101 -0.65 -6.67 25.83
C GLU A 101 -1.98 -5.95 26.11
N SER A 102 -2.51 -6.04 27.34
CA SER A 102 -3.70 -5.29 27.73
C SER A 102 -3.50 -3.78 27.66
N LYS A 103 -2.30 -3.27 27.97
CA LYS A 103 -1.96 -1.85 27.83
C LYS A 103 -1.83 -1.42 26.36
N ARG A 104 -1.34 -2.30 25.50
CA ARG A 104 -1.31 -2.08 24.06
C ARG A 104 -2.72 -2.04 23.49
N GLU A 105 -3.58 -2.98 23.87
CA GLU A 105 -4.98 -3.00 23.48
C GLU A 105 -5.71 -1.71 23.91
N GLU A 106 -5.50 -1.26 25.15
CA GLU A 106 -6.03 0.02 25.65
C GLU A 106 -5.56 1.22 24.79
N TYR A 107 -4.28 1.24 24.40
CA TYR A 107 -3.71 2.26 23.53
C TYR A 107 -4.36 2.26 22.13
N PHE A 108 -4.48 1.08 21.52
CA PHE A 108 -5.06 0.93 20.19
C PHE A 108 -6.55 1.25 20.17
N ASN A 109 -7.29 0.93 21.26
CA ASN A 109 -8.73 1.20 21.35
C ASN A 109 -9.04 2.69 21.61
N LYS A 110 -8.09 3.46 22.17
CA LYS A 110 -8.26 4.91 22.42
C LYS A 110 -7.96 5.79 21.22
N GLN A 111 -7.31 5.29 20.20
CA GLN A 111 -6.89 6.08 19.05
C GLN A 111 -7.55 5.59 17.76
N ASN A 112 -7.77 6.54 16.85
CA ASN A 112 -8.19 6.21 15.49
C ASN A 112 -6.99 5.80 14.65
N PHE A 113 -7.06 4.63 14.07
CA PHE A 113 -6.12 4.15 13.05
C PHE A 113 -6.81 4.16 11.70
N TYR A 114 -6.02 4.24 10.63
CA TYR A 114 -6.55 4.41 9.29
C TYR A 114 -6.01 3.32 8.37
N GLU A 115 -6.90 2.72 7.60
CA GLU A 115 -6.56 1.81 6.50
C GLU A 115 -6.91 2.48 5.17
N SER A 116 -6.04 2.32 4.18
CA SER A 116 -6.25 2.84 2.83
C SER A 116 -6.59 1.69 1.90
N LYS A 117 -7.61 1.90 1.05
CA LYS A 117 -7.97 0.99 -0.05
C LYS A 117 -7.96 1.77 -1.36
N THR A 118 -7.43 1.17 -2.39
CA THR A 118 -7.32 1.77 -3.71
C THR A 118 -8.16 1.01 -4.72
N TYR A 119 -8.88 1.76 -5.54
CA TYR A 119 -9.78 1.23 -6.56
C TYR A 119 -9.48 1.85 -7.92
N LEU A 120 -9.66 1.05 -8.95
CA LEU A 120 -9.59 1.44 -10.35
C LEU A 120 -10.92 1.08 -11.02
N THR A 121 -11.61 2.07 -11.56
CA THR A 121 -12.83 1.84 -12.33
C THR A 121 -12.62 2.25 -13.78
N LEU A 122 -12.88 1.32 -14.68
CA LEU A 122 -13.03 1.60 -16.10
C LEU A 122 -14.51 1.82 -16.40
N LEU A 123 -14.83 2.97 -16.98
CA LEU A 123 -16.16 3.28 -17.48
C LEU A 123 -16.08 3.39 -18.99
N TYR A 124 -16.99 2.72 -19.68
CA TYR A 124 -17.15 2.79 -21.13
C TYR A 124 -18.47 3.43 -21.49
N LYS A 125 -18.43 4.43 -22.35
CA LYS A 125 -19.60 5.08 -22.93
C LYS A 125 -19.57 4.91 -24.45
N PRO A 126 -20.44 4.05 -25.02
CA PRO A 126 -20.54 3.92 -26.46
C PRO A 126 -20.94 5.24 -27.14
N SER A 127 -20.32 5.54 -28.28
CA SER A 127 -20.64 6.72 -29.11
C SER A 127 -21.65 6.34 -30.19
N THR A 128 -22.91 6.23 -29.89
CA THR A 128 -23.89 5.87 -30.93
C THR A 128 -25.20 6.64 -30.81
N ASP A 129 -25.70 7.14 -31.96
CA ASP A 129 -27.04 7.72 -32.14
C ASP A 129 -28.16 6.76 -31.64
N MET A 130 -27.95 5.45 -31.72
CA MET A 130 -28.90 4.46 -31.23
C MET A 130 -29.05 4.48 -29.70
N PHE A 131 -27.98 4.78 -28.97
CA PHE A 131 -28.05 4.90 -27.52
C PHE A 131 -28.85 6.16 -27.11
N GLU A 132 -28.70 7.26 -27.82
CA GLU A 132 -29.54 8.44 -27.62
C GLU A 132 -31.02 8.15 -27.96
N GLN A 133 -31.27 7.34 -28.97
CA GLN A 133 -32.64 6.87 -29.28
C GLN A 133 -33.19 5.98 -28.17
N MET A 134 -32.38 5.11 -27.58
CA MET A 134 -32.78 4.27 -26.42
C MET A 134 -33.09 5.15 -25.20
N LEU A 135 -32.25 6.14 -24.86
CA LEU A 135 -32.49 7.09 -23.78
C LEU A 135 -33.78 7.89 -24.02
N LYS A 136 -34.01 8.40 -25.21
CA LYS A 136 -35.26 9.10 -25.56
C LYS A 136 -36.49 8.19 -25.43
N THR A 137 -36.33 6.91 -25.68
CA THR A 137 -37.40 5.93 -25.49
C THR A 137 -37.63 5.66 -23.98
N LEU A 138 -36.57 5.57 -23.17
CA LEU A 138 -36.66 5.44 -21.71
C LEU A 138 -37.25 6.69 -21.06
N ASP A 139 -36.86 7.88 -21.48
CA ASP A 139 -37.40 9.17 -20.99
C ASP A 139 -38.90 9.36 -21.31
N GLN A 140 -39.40 8.78 -22.38
CA GLN A 140 -40.83 8.78 -22.69
C GLN A 140 -41.67 7.91 -21.76
N PHE A 141 -41.08 6.95 -21.07
CA PHE A 141 -41.74 6.04 -20.12
C PHE A 141 -41.69 6.49 -18.67
N ASP A 142 -40.93 7.54 -18.32
CA ASP A 142 -40.71 8.02 -16.93
C ASP A 142 -41.94 8.71 -16.31
N THR A 143 -43.08 8.79 -16.98
CA THR A 143 -44.28 9.44 -16.42
C THR A 143 -45.21 8.51 -15.67
N LYS A 144 -44.99 7.19 -15.61
CA LYS A 144 -45.87 6.25 -14.91
C LYS A 144 -45.16 5.05 -14.26
N GLY A 145 -44.18 5.33 -13.43
CA GLY A 145 -43.79 4.34 -12.41
C GLY A 145 -43.06 3.12 -12.97
N LEU A 146 -41.92 2.89 -12.42
CA LEU A 146 -40.98 1.75 -12.45
C LEU A 146 -41.59 0.30 -12.50
N LYS A 147 -42.89 0.16 -12.50
CA LYS A 147 -43.58 -1.13 -12.67
C LYS A 147 -43.45 -1.70 -14.08
N ASP A 148 -43.05 -0.88 -15.05
CA ASP A 148 -43.10 -1.27 -16.45
C ASP A 148 -41.76 -1.68 -17.05
N ILE A 149 -40.62 -1.50 -16.37
CA ILE A 149 -39.34 -1.96 -16.92
C ILE A 149 -39.27 -3.49 -17.00
N LYS A 150 -39.81 -4.19 -16.01
CA LYS A 150 -40.03 -5.66 -16.15
C LYS A 150 -41.05 -6.00 -17.25
N SER A 151 -42.02 -5.13 -17.51
CA SER A 151 -42.93 -5.28 -18.62
C SER A 151 -42.30 -4.87 -19.95
N MET A 152 -41.36 -3.91 -19.97
CA MET A 152 -40.52 -3.63 -21.14
C MET A 152 -39.68 -4.84 -21.55
N PHE A 153 -39.21 -5.64 -20.61
CA PHE A 153 -38.45 -6.85 -20.89
C PHE A 153 -39.28 -8.12 -20.93
N GLY A 154 -40.55 -8.09 -20.62
CA GLY A 154 -41.31 -9.33 -20.45
C GLY A 154 -42.73 -9.45 -20.95
N LYS A 155 -43.44 -8.42 -21.42
CA LYS A 155 -44.82 -8.54 -21.98
C LYS A 155 -45.19 -7.31 -22.82
N GLY A 156 -44.72 -7.23 -24.05
CA GLY A 156 -45.33 -6.40 -25.09
C GLY A 156 -46.19 -7.28 -25.97
N ASN A 157 -47.43 -6.86 -26.26
CA ASN A 157 -48.37 -7.62 -27.11
C ASN A 157 -48.13 -7.43 -28.61
N ASP A 158 -47.04 -6.71 -29.02
CA ASP A 158 -46.69 -6.49 -30.42
C ASP A 158 -45.36 -7.17 -30.75
N GLU A 159 -45.37 -8.08 -31.71
CA GLU A 159 -44.22 -8.83 -32.23
C GLU A 159 -43.08 -7.92 -32.71
N PHE A 160 -43.40 -6.69 -33.05
CA PHE A 160 -42.45 -5.66 -33.48
C PHE A 160 -41.67 -5.08 -32.29
N ASP A 161 -42.30 -4.84 -31.16
CA ASP A 161 -41.65 -4.35 -29.93
C ASP A 161 -40.75 -5.41 -29.31
N GLU A 162 -41.12 -6.68 -29.36
CA GLU A 162 -40.32 -7.78 -28.85
C GLU A 162 -38.99 -7.97 -29.61
N LYS A 163 -39.03 -7.86 -30.95
CA LYS A 163 -37.81 -7.90 -31.79
C LYS A 163 -36.88 -6.72 -31.51
N ARG A 164 -37.44 -5.54 -31.30
CA ARG A 164 -36.67 -4.32 -30.98
C ARG A 164 -36.02 -4.39 -29.59
N VAL A 165 -36.75 -4.87 -28.60
CA VAL A 165 -36.23 -5.11 -27.24
C VAL A 165 -35.10 -6.14 -27.26
N LYS A 166 -35.26 -7.26 -27.97
CA LYS A 166 -34.20 -8.28 -28.12
C LYS A 166 -32.95 -7.71 -28.80
N ALA A 167 -33.11 -6.90 -29.84
CA ALA A 167 -32.01 -6.26 -30.53
C ALA A 167 -31.23 -5.29 -29.61
N LEU A 168 -31.95 -4.51 -28.80
CA LEU A 168 -31.36 -3.62 -27.80
C LEU A 168 -30.61 -4.39 -26.71
N GLN A 169 -31.20 -5.46 -26.19
CA GLN A 169 -30.55 -6.35 -25.23
C GLN A 169 -29.26 -6.94 -25.81
N GLN A 170 -29.30 -7.48 -27.02
CA GLN A 170 -28.10 -8.01 -27.68
C GLN A 170 -26.99 -6.95 -27.82
N GLN A 171 -27.37 -5.73 -28.14
CA GLN A 171 -26.41 -4.62 -28.28
C GLN A 171 -25.80 -4.20 -26.92
N LEU A 172 -26.60 -4.15 -25.86
CA LEU A 172 -26.10 -3.89 -24.49
C LEU A 172 -25.10 -4.95 -24.06
N TYR A 173 -25.42 -6.24 -24.27
CA TYR A 173 -24.51 -7.33 -23.99
C TYR A 173 -23.24 -7.29 -24.84
N MET A 174 -23.31 -6.86 -26.08
CA MET A 174 -22.13 -6.65 -26.93
C MET A 174 -21.21 -5.58 -26.34
N TYR A 175 -21.74 -4.42 -25.93
CA TYR A 175 -20.96 -3.36 -25.28
C TYR A 175 -20.36 -3.81 -23.93
N ALA A 176 -21.12 -4.54 -23.13
CA ALA A 176 -20.62 -5.12 -21.89
C ALA A 176 -19.47 -6.12 -22.16
N SER A 177 -19.61 -6.96 -23.19
CA SER A 177 -18.54 -7.89 -23.62
C SER A 177 -17.30 -7.16 -24.10
N ASP A 178 -17.45 -6.05 -24.83
CA ASP A 178 -16.32 -5.24 -25.29
C ASP A 178 -15.60 -4.56 -24.11
N LEU A 179 -16.36 -4.04 -23.14
CA LEU A 179 -15.79 -3.54 -21.89
C LEU A 179 -15.03 -4.65 -21.15
N GLN A 180 -15.61 -5.85 -21.03
CA GLN A 180 -14.98 -6.97 -20.34
C GLN A 180 -13.65 -7.38 -21.00
N LYS A 181 -13.62 -7.47 -22.34
CA LYS A 181 -12.38 -7.78 -23.09
C LYS A 181 -11.32 -6.71 -22.86
N THR A 182 -11.69 -5.43 -23.03
CA THR A 182 -10.77 -4.31 -22.83
C THR A 182 -10.26 -4.25 -21.39
N ALA A 183 -11.15 -4.43 -20.43
CA ALA A 183 -10.80 -4.45 -19.00
C ALA A 183 -9.85 -5.61 -18.66
N SER A 184 -10.05 -6.79 -19.25
CA SER A 184 -9.18 -7.94 -19.05
C SER A 184 -7.77 -7.69 -19.61
N LEU A 185 -7.66 -7.11 -20.79
CA LEU A 185 -6.37 -6.73 -21.39
C LEU A 185 -5.68 -5.63 -20.56
N PHE A 186 -6.43 -4.62 -20.15
CA PHE A 186 -5.95 -3.53 -19.31
C PHE A 186 -5.44 -4.05 -17.97
N MET A 187 -6.20 -4.91 -17.30
CA MET A 187 -5.78 -5.57 -16.07
C MET A 187 -4.50 -6.39 -16.26
N GLN A 188 -4.39 -7.16 -17.37
CA GLN A 188 -3.19 -7.94 -17.68
C GLN A 188 -1.96 -7.06 -17.85
N MET A 189 -2.10 -5.91 -18.51
CA MET A 189 -1.00 -4.93 -18.64
C MET A 189 -0.61 -4.35 -17.28
N LEU A 190 -1.59 -3.99 -16.45
CA LEU A 190 -1.34 -3.41 -15.13
C LEU A 190 -0.76 -4.40 -14.12
N SER A 191 -1.11 -5.69 -14.21
CA SER A 191 -0.60 -6.74 -13.31
C SER A 191 0.91 -6.98 -13.42
N MET A 192 1.55 -6.46 -14.47
CA MET A 192 3.02 -6.44 -14.60
C MET A 192 3.69 -5.41 -13.68
N TYR A 193 2.92 -4.44 -13.18
CA TYR A 193 3.43 -3.28 -12.45
C TYR A 193 2.73 -3.05 -11.10
N MET A 194 1.52 -3.55 -10.94
CA MET A 194 0.71 -3.41 -9.72
C MET A 194 0.51 -4.77 -9.06
N ASP A 195 0.84 -4.85 -7.78
CA ASP A 195 0.56 -6.03 -6.98
C ASP A 195 -0.94 -6.10 -6.63
N ASP A 196 -1.45 -7.32 -6.41
CA ASP A 196 -2.81 -7.59 -5.92
C ASP A 196 -3.94 -6.93 -6.72
N ILE A 197 -3.71 -6.60 -8.01
CA ILE A 197 -4.81 -6.10 -8.84
C ILE A 197 -5.82 -7.22 -9.10
N LYS A 198 -7.06 -7.01 -8.68
CA LYS A 198 -8.12 -8.00 -8.84
C LYS A 198 -9.46 -7.36 -9.16
N LEU A 199 -10.25 -8.04 -9.98
CA LEU A 199 -11.65 -7.68 -10.22
C LEU A 199 -12.44 -7.83 -8.91
N LEU A 200 -13.22 -6.82 -8.56
CA LEU A 200 -14.15 -6.91 -7.43
C LEU A 200 -15.23 -7.94 -7.73
N ASN A 201 -15.51 -8.82 -6.77
CA ASN A 201 -16.69 -9.64 -6.84
C ASN A 201 -17.95 -8.78 -6.58
N LYS A 202 -19.12 -9.36 -6.77
CA LYS A 202 -20.41 -8.65 -6.66
C LYS A 202 -20.58 -7.93 -5.31
N GLU A 203 -20.32 -8.60 -4.18
CA GLU A 203 -20.42 -7.98 -2.85
C GLU A 203 -19.41 -6.87 -2.65
N GLU A 204 -18.17 -7.06 -3.12
CA GLU A 204 -17.12 -6.05 -3.07
C GLU A 204 -17.48 -4.85 -3.93
N ALA A 205 -18.02 -5.06 -5.15
CA ALA A 205 -18.46 -4.01 -6.05
C ALA A 205 -19.63 -3.20 -5.46
N LEU A 206 -20.65 -3.87 -4.91
CA LEU A 206 -21.77 -3.20 -4.24
C LEU A 206 -21.31 -2.42 -3.01
N THR A 207 -20.39 -2.98 -2.22
CA THR A 207 -19.79 -2.30 -1.07
C THR A 207 -19.00 -1.05 -1.49
N TYR A 208 -18.23 -1.15 -2.57
CA TYR A 208 -17.51 -0.01 -3.14
C TYR A 208 -18.47 1.09 -3.63
N LEU A 209 -19.50 0.74 -4.40
CA LEU A 209 -20.50 1.71 -4.87
C LEU A 209 -21.19 2.40 -3.69
N HIS A 210 -21.62 1.65 -2.68
CA HIS A 210 -22.23 2.20 -1.47
C HIS A 210 -21.31 3.20 -0.76
N SER A 211 -20.01 2.90 -0.65
CA SER A 211 -19.03 3.77 0.00
C SER A 211 -18.84 5.13 -0.69
N GLN A 212 -19.32 5.29 -1.94
CA GLN A 212 -19.26 6.57 -2.64
C GLN A 212 -20.41 7.52 -2.29
N VAL A 213 -21.54 6.97 -1.83
CA VAL A 213 -22.79 7.69 -1.60
C VAL A 213 -23.21 7.69 -0.13
N SER A 214 -22.49 6.97 0.72
CA SER A 214 -22.76 6.84 2.16
C SER A 214 -21.49 7.11 2.97
N PRO A 215 -21.55 7.83 4.09
CA PRO A 215 -20.44 8.02 5.00
C PRO A 215 -20.28 6.81 5.95
N TYR A 216 -21.19 5.84 5.89
CA TYR A 216 -21.19 4.68 6.76
C TYR A 216 -20.39 3.53 6.12
N THR A 217 -19.38 3.07 6.84
CA THR A 217 -18.57 1.90 6.39
C THR A 217 -19.32 0.62 6.74
N GLN A 218 -19.99 0.02 5.77
CA GLN A 218 -20.63 -1.28 5.93
C GLN A 218 -20.39 -2.16 4.72
N LYS A 219 -20.32 -3.47 4.96
CA LYS A 219 -20.26 -4.47 3.89
C LYS A 219 -21.68 -4.70 3.38
N ILE A 220 -21.88 -4.53 2.07
CA ILE A 220 -23.14 -4.83 1.42
C ILE A 220 -23.12 -6.31 1.00
N SER A 221 -24.03 -7.08 1.57
CA SER A 221 -24.25 -8.49 1.21
C SER A 221 -25.73 -8.65 0.85
N GLY A 222 -26.01 -9.22 -0.30
CA GLY A 222 -27.38 -9.47 -0.75
C GLY A 222 -27.46 -9.67 -2.26
N ASN A 223 -28.62 -10.13 -2.72
CA ASN A 223 -28.85 -10.43 -4.12
C ASN A 223 -29.55 -9.24 -4.81
N TYR A 224 -28.87 -8.10 -4.83
CA TYR A 224 -29.35 -6.89 -5.50
C TYR A 224 -28.76 -6.87 -6.90
N ASP A 225 -29.54 -7.17 -7.93
CA ASP A 225 -29.10 -7.19 -9.32
C ASP A 225 -29.56 -5.93 -10.06
N ASP A 226 -30.74 -5.42 -9.72
CA ASP A 226 -31.40 -4.30 -10.38
C ASP A 226 -31.68 -3.13 -9.42
N PHE A 227 -31.86 -1.93 -9.97
CA PHE A 227 -32.20 -0.71 -9.23
C PHE A 227 -31.18 -0.36 -8.14
N LEU A 228 -29.89 -0.56 -8.43
CA LEU A 228 -28.82 -0.42 -7.45
C LEU A 228 -28.83 0.94 -6.74
N SER A 229 -29.13 2.04 -7.44
CA SER A 229 -29.20 3.37 -6.83
C SER A 229 -30.25 3.47 -5.72
N TYR A 230 -31.34 2.69 -5.77
CA TYR A 230 -32.38 2.69 -4.74
C TYR A 230 -31.96 1.94 -3.47
N TYR A 231 -31.13 0.92 -3.60
CA TYR A 231 -30.66 0.11 -2.47
C TYR A 231 -29.39 0.68 -1.82
N LEU A 232 -28.52 1.30 -2.62
CA LEU A 232 -27.21 1.74 -2.18
C LEU A 232 -27.22 3.18 -1.62
N CYS A 233 -28.18 4.04 -2.03
CA CYS A 233 -28.27 5.42 -1.57
C CYS A 233 -29.11 5.49 -0.27
N ASP A 234 -28.53 5.11 0.85
CA ASP A 234 -29.15 5.06 2.18
C ASP A 234 -29.07 6.37 2.95
N SER A 235 -28.28 7.31 2.48
CA SER A 235 -27.99 8.57 3.18
C SER A 235 -28.67 9.76 2.48
N SER A 236 -29.23 10.68 3.27
CA SER A 236 -29.77 11.94 2.75
C SER A 236 -28.62 12.90 2.45
N PHE A 237 -28.69 13.57 1.29
CA PHE A 237 -27.76 14.64 0.95
C PHE A 237 -28.47 15.99 1.05
N ILE A 238 -27.88 16.90 1.83
CA ILE A 238 -28.37 18.28 1.96
C ILE A 238 -27.23 19.19 1.47
N GLY A 239 -27.47 19.91 0.39
CA GLY A 239 -26.54 20.89 -0.17
C GLY A 239 -26.56 22.22 0.59
N GLY A 240 -25.91 23.24 0.01
CA GLY A 240 -25.91 24.61 0.52
C GLY A 240 -24.64 24.98 1.29
N ALA A 241 -24.74 25.98 2.18
CA ALA A 241 -23.58 26.54 2.89
C ALA A 241 -22.94 25.58 3.91
N VAL A 242 -23.72 24.62 4.41
CA VAL A 242 -23.25 23.58 5.34
C VAL A 242 -23.78 22.23 4.83
N PRO A 243 -23.10 21.63 3.85
CA PRO A 243 -23.58 20.40 3.24
C PRO A 243 -23.41 19.23 4.21
N THR A 244 -24.38 18.31 4.17
CA THR A 244 -24.35 17.07 4.96
C THR A 244 -24.68 15.86 4.10
N LEU A 245 -24.13 14.71 4.50
CA LEU A 245 -24.45 13.39 3.97
C LEU A 245 -24.81 12.50 5.16
N GLY A 246 -26.08 12.15 5.30
CA GLY A 246 -26.59 11.57 6.54
C GLY A 246 -26.31 12.48 7.75
N ASP A 247 -25.72 11.92 8.80
CA ASP A 247 -25.35 12.63 10.03
C ASP A 247 -23.96 13.30 9.97
N TYR A 248 -23.29 13.26 8.81
CA TYR A 248 -21.95 13.80 8.65
C TYR A 248 -21.97 15.13 7.89
N TYR A 249 -21.18 16.07 8.34
CA TYR A 249 -20.81 17.24 7.55
C TYR A 249 -19.90 16.82 6.40
N LEU A 250 -20.11 17.39 5.23
CA LEU A 250 -19.40 17.10 3.99
C LEU A 250 -18.52 18.28 3.59
N GLY A 251 -17.28 17.99 3.19
CA GLY A 251 -16.36 18.94 2.60
C GLY A 251 -15.72 18.39 1.33
N ILE A 252 -15.59 19.22 0.30
CA ILE A 252 -14.94 18.83 -0.95
C ILE A 252 -13.88 19.84 -1.32
N VAL A 253 -12.69 19.34 -1.59
CA VAL A 253 -11.55 20.11 -2.10
C VAL A 253 -11.28 19.69 -3.54
N SER A 254 -11.40 20.62 -4.48
CA SER A 254 -11.13 20.38 -5.90
C SER A 254 -9.78 20.97 -6.31
N ILE A 255 -9.02 20.23 -7.10
CA ILE A 255 -7.80 20.72 -7.76
C ILE A 255 -8.22 21.63 -8.90
N ILE A 256 -7.69 22.86 -8.93
CA ILE A 256 -8.06 23.87 -9.93
C ILE A 256 -6.90 24.34 -10.79
N ASP A 257 -5.65 24.12 -10.36
CA ASP A 257 -4.46 24.42 -11.16
C ASP A 257 -3.30 23.51 -10.78
N PHE A 258 -2.29 23.43 -11.63
CA PHE A 258 -1.23 22.44 -11.59
C PHE A 258 0.15 23.09 -11.52
N PRO A 259 1.15 22.44 -10.86
CA PRO A 259 2.53 22.87 -10.95
C PRO A 259 3.06 22.70 -12.37
N LYS A 260 4.11 23.44 -12.71
CA LYS A 260 4.77 23.34 -14.03
C LYS A 260 5.26 21.94 -14.37
N PHE A 261 5.70 21.22 -13.35
CA PHE A 261 6.20 19.85 -13.47
C PHE A 261 5.52 18.99 -12.42
N THR A 262 5.12 17.81 -12.82
CA THR A 262 4.62 16.77 -11.91
C THR A 262 5.66 15.65 -11.82
N SER A 263 5.75 15.02 -10.67
CA SER A 263 6.60 13.85 -10.42
C SER A 263 5.76 12.64 -10.03
N PRO A 264 6.27 11.44 -10.20
CA PRO A 264 5.61 10.24 -9.68
C PRO A 264 5.20 10.40 -8.21
N PHE A 265 4.03 9.89 -7.86
CA PHE A 265 3.49 9.87 -6.49
C PHE A 265 3.38 11.24 -5.79
N ILE A 266 3.22 12.33 -6.56
CA ILE A 266 3.21 13.70 -6.05
C ILE A 266 2.12 13.93 -4.98
N MET A 267 1.04 13.13 -4.99
CA MET A 267 -0.06 13.16 -4.01
C MET A 267 0.10 12.17 -2.85
N ALA A 268 1.23 11.46 -2.74
CA ALA A 268 1.44 10.45 -1.68
C ALA A 268 1.35 11.03 -0.26
N SER A 269 1.60 12.33 -0.08
CA SER A 269 1.49 13.02 1.21
C SER A 269 0.07 12.93 1.83
N LEU A 270 -0.98 12.71 1.02
CA LEU A 270 -2.34 12.52 1.51
C LEU A 270 -2.48 11.28 2.44
N HIS A 271 -1.63 10.26 2.26
CA HIS A 271 -1.61 9.09 3.15
C HIS A 271 -1.19 9.41 4.60
N ASN A 272 -0.61 10.58 4.86
CA ASN A 272 -0.25 11.02 6.21
C ASN A 272 -1.38 11.77 6.93
N LEU A 273 -2.49 12.04 6.26
CA LEU A 273 -3.65 12.68 6.85
C LEU A 273 -4.33 11.73 7.86
N LYS A 274 -4.61 12.23 9.06
CA LYS A 274 -5.31 11.48 10.13
C LYS A 274 -6.81 11.78 10.11
N SER A 275 -7.44 11.51 8.98
CA SER A 275 -8.87 11.72 8.72
C SER A 275 -9.40 10.71 7.74
N GLU A 276 -10.72 10.53 7.75
CA GLU A 276 -11.42 9.76 6.72
C GLU A 276 -11.64 10.63 5.49
N PHE A 277 -11.30 10.11 4.33
CA PHE A 277 -11.52 10.80 3.06
C PHE A 277 -11.53 9.84 1.87
N ARG A 278 -12.06 10.34 0.75
CA ARG A 278 -11.93 9.76 -0.58
C ARG A 278 -11.16 10.73 -1.46
N TYR A 279 -10.06 10.29 -2.08
CA TYR A 279 -9.38 11.04 -3.13
C TYR A 279 -9.66 10.38 -4.46
N VAL A 280 -10.38 11.08 -5.32
CA VAL A 280 -10.84 10.60 -6.61
C VAL A 280 -10.17 11.37 -7.73
N THR A 281 -9.54 10.67 -8.66
CA THR A 281 -9.05 11.21 -9.91
C THR A 281 -9.78 10.56 -11.07
N ARG A 282 -10.16 11.34 -12.06
CA ARG A 282 -10.86 10.89 -13.26
C ARG A 282 -10.17 11.40 -14.50
N TYR A 283 -10.07 10.55 -15.49
CA TYR A 283 -9.47 10.86 -16.78
C TYR A 283 -10.37 10.34 -17.91
N ILE A 284 -10.95 11.27 -18.67
CA ILE A 284 -11.75 10.96 -19.85
C ILE A 284 -10.80 10.96 -21.03
N THR A 285 -10.57 9.81 -21.65
CA THR A 285 -9.66 9.68 -22.80
C THR A 285 -10.23 10.39 -24.02
N LEU A 286 -9.36 11.06 -24.78
CA LEU A 286 -9.69 11.65 -26.08
C LEU A 286 -9.04 10.84 -27.18
N THR A 287 -9.69 10.78 -28.32
CA THR A 287 -9.04 10.31 -29.55
C THR A 287 -7.87 11.22 -29.89
N ARG A 288 -6.90 10.69 -30.63
CA ARG A 288 -5.77 11.49 -31.13
C ARG A 288 -6.22 12.70 -31.93
N GLU A 289 -7.25 12.53 -32.75
CA GLU A 289 -7.80 13.60 -33.59
C GLU A 289 -8.47 14.69 -32.76
N GLU A 290 -9.30 14.33 -31.79
CA GLU A 290 -9.92 15.25 -30.84
C GLU A 290 -8.88 16.01 -30.02
N ALA A 291 -7.89 15.29 -29.48
CA ALA A 291 -6.80 15.88 -28.72
C ALA A 291 -6.04 16.93 -29.54
N ILE A 292 -5.66 16.60 -30.77
CA ILE A 292 -4.99 17.50 -31.71
C ILE A 292 -5.85 18.74 -32.02
N LYS A 293 -7.16 18.55 -32.25
CA LYS A 293 -8.10 19.64 -32.49
C LYS A 293 -8.19 20.60 -31.31
N HIS A 294 -8.31 20.03 -30.08
CA HIS A 294 -8.37 20.83 -28.86
C HIS A 294 -7.06 21.59 -28.60
N LEU A 295 -5.91 20.93 -28.74
CA LEU A 295 -4.59 21.56 -28.55
C LEU A 295 -4.34 22.69 -29.53
N LYS A 296 -4.66 22.51 -30.83
CA LYS A 296 -4.57 23.59 -31.83
C LYS A 296 -5.51 24.76 -31.53
N SER A 297 -6.68 24.48 -30.94
CA SER A 297 -7.60 25.54 -30.52
C SER A 297 -7.05 26.34 -29.34
N GLN A 298 -6.41 25.66 -28.38
CA GLN A 298 -5.77 26.31 -27.22
C GLN A 298 -4.55 27.13 -27.65
N GLU A 299 -3.67 26.58 -28.49
CA GLU A 299 -2.52 27.29 -29.05
C GLU A 299 -2.96 28.62 -29.70
N LYS A 300 -3.98 28.56 -30.55
CA LYS A 300 -4.53 29.76 -31.19
C LYS A 300 -5.00 30.81 -30.18
N LYS A 301 -5.67 30.39 -29.10
CA LYS A 301 -6.12 31.29 -28.03
C LYS A 301 -4.94 31.96 -27.32
N PHE A 302 -3.90 31.20 -26.94
CA PHE A 302 -2.71 31.74 -26.28
C PHE A 302 -1.94 32.70 -27.21
N VAL A 303 -1.78 32.36 -28.49
CA VAL A 303 -1.15 33.24 -29.48
C VAL A 303 -1.95 34.53 -29.68
N GLN A 304 -3.29 34.46 -29.67
CA GLN A 304 -4.14 35.65 -29.74
C GLN A 304 -4.07 36.50 -28.46
N GLN A 305 -3.95 35.89 -27.31
CA GLN A 305 -3.78 36.60 -26.03
C GLN A 305 -2.40 37.27 -25.94
N ALA A 306 -1.35 36.58 -26.42
CA ALA A 306 0.01 37.11 -26.47
C ALA A 306 0.13 38.40 -27.33
N LYS A 307 -0.66 38.48 -28.41
CA LYS A 307 -0.80 39.66 -29.23
C LYS A 307 -2.14 40.32 -28.95
N GLY A 308 -2.27 41.06 -27.86
CA GLY A 308 -3.54 41.67 -27.46
C GLY A 308 -4.37 42.21 -28.66
N LEU A 309 -5.67 41.90 -28.71
CA LEU A 309 -6.56 42.27 -29.83
C LEU A 309 -6.46 43.76 -30.19
N GLY A 310 -6.22 44.64 -29.22
CA GLY A 310 -6.03 46.08 -29.42
C GLY A 310 -4.71 46.42 -30.10
N THR A 311 -3.62 45.72 -29.80
CA THR A 311 -2.31 45.92 -30.42
C THR A 311 -2.27 45.38 -31.83
N MET A 312 -2.91 44.26 -32.15
CA MET A 312 -3.03 43.71 -33.51
C MET A 312 -3.79 44.67 -34.45
N VAL A 313 -4.82 45.34 -33.95
CA VAL A 313 -5.59 46.34 -34.73
C VAL A 313 -4.77 47.62 -34.90
N LEU A 314 -4.06 48.08 -33.86
CA LEU A 314 -3.19 49.27 -33.91
C LEU A 314 -1.94 49.05 -34.76
N ASP A 315 -1.32 47.88 -34.72
CA ASP A 315 -0.15 47.51 -35.53
C ASP A 315 -0.53 47.45 -37.03
N LYS A 316 -1.73 46.91 -37.33
CA LYS A 316 -2.27 46.89 -38.66
C LYS A 316 -2.60 48.28 -39.20
N LEU A 317 -3.00 49.21 -38.33
CA LEU A 317 -3.30 50.61 -38.68
C LEU A 317 -2.05 51.49 -38.75
N ARG A 318 -0.99 51.17 -37.98
CA ARG A 318 0.23 51.99 -37.90
C ARG A 318 1.41 51.44 -38.68
N GLY A 319 1.34 50.20 -39.16
CA GLY A 319 2.43 49.55 -39.90
C GLY A 319 3.69 49.32 -39.03
N THR A 320 3.54 49.32 -37.71
CA THR A 320 4.63 49.13 -36.74
C THR A 320 4.33 47.96 -35.84
N GLU A 321 5.33 47.10 -35.59
CA GLU A 321 5.22 46.01 -34.58
C GLU A 321 5.48 46.61 -33.17
N SER A 322 4.50 46.50 -32.28
CA SER A 322 4.68 46.90 -30.88
C SER A 322 5.24 45.77 -30.04
N TYR A 323 6.15 46.10 -29.12
CA TYR A 323 6.90 45.17 -28.28
C TYR A 323 6.17 44.76 -26.98
N ASP A 324 4.88 45.09 -26.82
CA ASP A 324 4.13 44.72 -25.62
C ASP A 324 3.55 43.32 -25.81
N ILE A 325 4.43 42.31 -25.59
CA ILE A 325 4.13 40.91 -25.76
C ILE A 325 3.99 40.29 -24.37
N ASP A 326 2.83 39.69 -24.08
CA ASP A 326 2.64 38.89 -22.88
C ASP A 326 3.50 37.62 -22.95
N THR A 327 4.64 37.68 -22.26
CA THR A 327 5.62 36.59 -22.20
C THR A 327 5.07 35.30 -21.58
N GLN A 328 4.03 35.41 -20.73
CA GLN A 328 3.39 34.23 -20.15
C GLN A 328 2.54 33.49 -21.18
N SER A 329 1.74 34.24 -21.97
CA SER A 329 0.94 33.64 -23.03
C SER A 329 1.78 32.98 -24.13
N ILE A 330 2.98 33.51 -24.44
CA ILE A 330 3.92 32.87 -25.37
C ILE A 330 4.42 31.53 -24.77
N LYS A 331 4.73 31.51 -23.50
CA LYS A 331 5.19 30.32 -22.83
C LYS A 331 4.10 29.22 -22.80
N ASP A 332 2.86 29.62 -22.51
CA ASP A 332 1.71 28.73 -22.51
C ASP A 332 1.43 28.17 -23.92
N ALA A 333 1.64 28.98 -24.96
CA ALA A 333 1.59 28.52 -26.35
C ALA A 333 2.71 27.49 -26.65
N THR A 334 3.94 27.76 -26.20
CA THR A 334 5.08 26.84 -26.39
C THR A 334 4.86 25.51 -25.67
N ASP A 335 4.36 25.54 -24.45
CA ASP A 335 4.03 24.33 -23.67
C ASP A 335 2.89 23.53 -24.35
N THR A 336 1.93 24.23 -24.95
CA THR A 336 0.84 23.61 -25.75
C THR A 336 1.36 22.96 -27.02
N ILE A 337 2.33 23.56 -27.70
CA ILE A 337 3.00 22.96 -28.87
C ILE A 337 3.75 21.70 -28.46
N ALA A 338 4.54 21.75 -27.38
CA ALA A 338 5.25 20.58 -26.88
C ALA A 338 4.28 19.46 -26.48
N PHE A 339 3.11 19.79 -25.94
CA PHE A 339 2.08 18.79 -25.67
C PHE A 339 1.52 18.20 -26.97
N TYR A 340 1.22 19.02 -27.96
CA TYR A 340 0.78 18.60 -29.30
C TYR A 340 1.80 17.62 -29.92
N GLU A 341 3.09 17.94 -29.90
CA GLU A 341 4.15 17.09 -30.45
C GLU A 341 4.21 15.72 -29.76
N ASN A 342 4.06 15.69 -28.43
CA ASN A 342 4.03 14.43 -27.67
C ASN A 342 2.80 13.56 -28.01
N VAL A 343 1.63 14.16 -28.25
CA VAL A 343 0.43 13.44 -28.70
C VAL A 343 0.58 12.99 -30.15
N ALA A 344 1.15 13.85 -31.01
CA ALA A 344 1.37 13.55 -32.42
C ALA A 344 2.42 12.44 -32.64
N SER A 345 3.41 12.31 -31.75
CA SER A 345 4.41 11.23 -31.77
C SER A 345 3.99 9.98 -31.02
N ASP A 346 2.77 9.92 -30.49
CA ASP A 346 2.21 8.82 -29.69
C ASP A 346 3.00 8.49 -28.40
N ASN A 347 3.72 9.46 -27.84
CA ASN A 347 4.40 9.30 -26.56
C ASN A 347 3.44 9.31 -25.37
N VAL A 348 2.38 10.14 -25.45
CA VAL A 348 1.32 10.26 -24.45
C VAL A 348 -0.05 10.38 -25.12
N SER A 349 -1.11 10.00 -24.41
CA SER A 349 -2.47 10.38 -24.78
C SER A 349 -2.88 11.68 -24.08
N ALA A 350 -3.92 12.33 -24.59
CA ALA A 350 -4.56 13.46 -23.95
C ALA A 350 -5.95 13.09 -23.46
N GLY A 351 -6.37 13.73 -22.39
CA GLY A 351 -7.70 13.53 -21.83
C GLY A 351 -8.08 14.63 -20.85
N TYR A 352 -9.32 14.60 -20.43
CA TYR A 352 -9.83 15.55 -19.44
C TYR A 352 -9.69 15.00 -18.02
N PHE A 353 -8.89 15.67 -17.22
CA PHE A 353 -8.62 15.35 -15.82
C PHE A 353 -9.58 16.08 -14.89
N THR A 354 -10.01 15.38 -13.83
CA THR A 354 -10.66 15.95 -12.66
C THR A 354 -10.06 15.28 -11.40
N GLY A 355 -9.73 16.07 -10.38
CA GLY A 355 -9.23 15.55 -9.10
C GLY A 355 -9.92 16.23 -7.93
N SER A 356 -10.43 15.46 -6.98
CA SER A 356 -11.13 15.97 -5.79
C SER A 356 -10.90 15.09 -4.57
N VAL A 357 -10.85 15.73 -3.39
CA VAL A 357 -10.83 15.08 -2.08
C VAL A 357 -12.16 15.34 -1.40
N VAL A 358 -12.86 14.27 -1.04
CA VAL A 358 -14.15 14.29 -0.35
C VAL A 358 -13.91 13.89 1.11
N LEU A 359 -14.32 14.72 2.06
CA LEU A 359 -14.13 14.53 3.49
C LEU A 359 -15.48 14.49 4.21
N TYR A 360 -15.55 13.69 5.26
CA TYR A 360 -16.72 13.56 6.12
C TYR A 360 -16.31 13.66 7.59
N ASN A 361 -17.08 14.37 8.39
CA ASN A 361 -16.91 14.36 9.84
C ASN A 361 -18.21 14.70 10.55
N LYS A 362 -18.50 14.07 11.69
CA LYS A 362 -19.65 14.42 12.54
C LYS A 362 -19.46 15.77 13.25
N ASN A 363 -18.22 16.20 13.43
CA ASN A 363 -17.89 17.49 14.00
C ASN A 363 -17.47 18.47 12.91
N LYS A 364 -18.20 19.56 12.76
CA LYS A 364 -17.95 20.58 11.74
C LYS A 364 -16.58 21.25 11.89
N GLN A 365 -16.15 21.55 13.12
CA GLN A 365 -14.87 22.19 13.36
C GLN A 365 -13.71 21.29 12.95
N THR A 366 -13.76 20.01 13.32
CA THR A 366 -12.76 19.02 12.90
C THR A 366 -12.71 18.87 11.39
N LEU A 367 -13.87 18.90 10.72
CA LEU A 367 -13.93 18.87 9.25
C LEU A 367 -13.21 20.07 8.64
N GLU A 368 -13.44 21.29 9.14
CA GLU A 368 -12.77 22.50 8.63
C GLU A 368 -11.24 22.41 8.84
N GLU A 369 -10.78 21.96 10.00
CA GLU A 369 -9.36 21.74 10.27
C GLU A 369 -8.74 20.71 9.31
N ASP A 370 -9.47 19.65 9.00
CA ASP A 370 -9.00 18.62 8.08
C ASP A 370 -8.98 19.11 6.62
N ILE A 371 -9.95 19.95 6.21
CA ILE A 371 -9.94 20.61 4.90
C ILE A 371 -8.70 21.51 4.76
N GLU A 372 -8.36 22.31 5.78
CA GLU A 372 -7.17 23.16 5.76
C GLU A 372 -5.87 22.34 5.67
N LYS A 373 -5.80 21.18 6.36
CA LYS A 373 -4.67 20.24 6.23
C LYS A 373 -4.57 19.69 4.81
N VAL A 374 -5.70 19.30 4.20
CA VAL A 374 -5.74 18.82 2.81
C VAL A 374 -5.27 19.89 1.84
N LEU A 375 -5.77 21.13 1.97
CA LEU A 375 -5.32 22.26 1.16
C LEU A 375 -3.81 22.48 1.29
N THR A 376 -3.28 22.45 2.51
CA THR A 376 -1.84 22.58 2.77
C THR A 376 -1.04 21.47 2.08
N LEU A 377 -1.50 20.21 2.16
CA LEU A 377 -0.82 19.06 1.55
C LEU A 377 -0.84 19.13 0.03
N ILE A 378 -1.92 19.63 -0.57
CA ILE A 378 -2.04 19.80 -2.03
C ILE A 378 -1.25 21.02 -2.52
N HIS A 379 -1.24 22.13 -1.77
CA HIS A 379 -0.50 23.32 -2.14
C HIS A 379 1.03 23.14 -2.05
N LYS A 380 1.51 22.31 -1.12
CA LYS A 380 2.94 22.09 -0.90
C LYS A 380 3.72 21.68 -2.16
N PRO A 381 3.24 20.72 -2.99
CA PRO A 381 3.89 20.38 -4.26
C PRO A 381 3.58 21.36 -5.41
N GLY A 382 2.85 22.45 -5.15
CA GLY A 382 2.61 23.53 -6.11
C GLY A 382 1.27 23.48 -6.84
N PHE A 383 0.35 22.60 -6.47
CA PHE A 383 -1.02 22.64 -6.98
C PHE A 383 -1.80 23.81 -6.38
N ILE A 384 -2.80 24.28 -7.08
CA ILE A 384 -3.82 25.15 -6.50
C ILE A 384 -5.10 24.33 -6.33
N ALA A 385 -5.62 24.31 -5.12
CA ALA A 385 -6.87 23.66 -4.79
C ALA A 385 -7.74 24.59 -3.96
N ARG A 386 -9.03 24.34 -3.94
CA ARG A 386 -9.94 25.10 -3.10
C ARG A 386 -11.09 24.25 -2.61
N LYS A 387 -11.62 24.63 -1.44
CA LYS A 387 -12.86 24.12 -0.93
C LYS A 387 -14.03 24.58 -1.82
N GLU A 388 -14.88 23.66 -2.23
CA GLU A 388 -16.10 23.96 -2.98
C GLU A 388 -17.20 24.45 -2.01
N TYR A 389 -17.89 25.51 -2.41
CA TYR A 389 -19.02 26.09 -1.69
C TYR A 389 -20.28 26.07 -2.57
N THR A 390 -20.31 26.93 -3.60
CA THR A 390 -21.47 27.09 -4.48
C THR A 390 -21.72 25.85 -5.36
N ASN A 391 -20.66 25.15 -5.75
CA ASN A 391 -20.73 23.99 -6.63
C ASN A 391 -20.55 22.65 -5.90
N ILE A 392 -20.80 22.63 -4.59
CA ILE A 392 -20.51 21.43 -3.78
C ILE A 392 -21.32 20.20 -4.22
N GLU A 393 -22.57 20.41 -4.65
CA GLU A 393 -23.43 19.34 -5.16
C GLU A 393 -22.84 18.71 -6.42
N ASN A 394 -22.49 19.53 -7.41
CA ASN A 394 -21.87 19.06 -8.65
C ASN A 394 -20.50 18.41 -8.37
N ALA A 395 -19.72 18.96 -7.43
CA ALA A 395 -18.45 18.39 -7.03
C ALA A 395 -18.62 17.02 -6.37
N PHE A 396 -19.65 16.85 -5.53
CA PHE A 396 -19.99 15.57 -4.91
C PHE A 396 -20.36 14.54 -5.99
N TYR A 397 -21.35 14.85 -6.83
CA TYR A 397 -21.75 13.91 -7.88
C TYR A 397 -20.61 13.62 -8.85
N SER A 398 -19.77 14.60 -9.19
CA SER A 398 -18.61 14.36 -10.07
C SER A 398 -17.58 13.39 -9.49
N SER A 399 -17.59 13.19 -8.16
CA SER A 399 -16.72 12.22 -7.47
C SER A 399 -17.25 10.79 -7.49
N ILE A 400 -18.48 10.59 -7.95
CA ILE A 400 -19.16 9.29 -8.00
C ILE A 400 -18.94 8.67 -9.39
N THR A 401 -18.58 7.39 -9.42
CA THR A 401 -18.37 6.68 -10.70
C THR A 401 -19.68 6.56 -11.47
N GLY A 402 -19.61 6.80 -12.77
CA GLY A 402 -20.79 6.86 -13.65
C GLY A 402 -21.40 8.26 -13.81
N CYS A 403 -21.16 9.19 -12.88
CA CYS A 403 -21.72 10.54 -12.88
C CYS A 403 -20.86 11.56 -13.67
N TYR A 404 -20.39 11.20 -14.87
CA TYR A 404 -19.46 12.02 -15.67
C TYR A 404 -20.05 13.35 -16.14
N GLN A 405 -21.37 13.50 -16.20
CA GLN A 405 -22.07 14.73 -16.64
C GLN A 405 -21.93 15.90 -15.65
N TYR A 406 -21.60 15.63 -14.37
CA TYR A 406 -21.45 16.67 -13.34
C TYR A 406 -20.05 17.25 -13.24
N ASN A 407 -19.25 17.14 -14.30
CA ASN A 407 -17.86 17.56 -14.30
C ASN A 407 -17.71 19.08 -14.39
N ILE A 408 -17.51 19.73 -13.24
CA ILE A 408 -17.33 21.20 -13.15
C ILE A 408 -15.87 21.65 -13.26
N ARG A 409 -14.91 20.75 -13.00
CA ARG A 409 -13.46 21.02 -13.04
C ARG A 409 -12.81 20.02 -13.98
N SER A 410 -12.64 20.42 -15.23
CA SER A 410 -12.12 19.55 -16.26
C SER A 410 -10.96 20.24 -16.98
N TYR A 411 -9.79 19.62 -16.92
CA TYR A 411 -8.56 20.18 -17.45
C TYR A 411 -7.94 19.23 -18.47
N LEU A 412 -7.60 19.76 -19.65
CA LEU A 412 -6.89 18.96 -20.65
C LEU A 412 -5.48 18.64 -20.14
N MET A 413 -5.15 17.36 -20.05
CA MET A 413 -3.94 16.87 -19.41
C MET A 413 -3.32 15.70 -20.18
N LYS A 414 -1.99 15.56 -20.10
CA LYS A 414 -1.24 14.40 -20.60
C LYS A 414 -1.54 13.17 -19.72
N SER A 415 -1.60 11.99 -20.32
CA SER A 415 -1.78 10.72 -19.56
C SER A 415 -0.69 10.52 -18.51
N SER A 416 0.56 10.88 -18.79
CA SER A 416 1.65 10.80 -17.80
C SER A 416 1.42 11.67 -16.58
N ASN A 417 0.93 12.92 -16.76
CA ASN A 417 0.63 13.81 -15.64
C ASN A 417 -0.59 13.33 -14.84
N PHE A 418 -1.58 12.76 -15.50
CA PHE A 418 -2.72 12.10 -14.83
C PHE A 418 -2.24 11.00 -13.89
N ILE A 419 -1.33 10.14 -14.36
CA ILE A 419 -0.75 9.04 -13.55
C ILE A 419 -0.01 9.61 -12.35
N HIS A 420 0.80 10.66 -12.53
CA HIS A 420 1.51 11.32 -11.42
C HIS A 420 0.55 11.84 -10.33
N CYS A 421 -0.63 12.35 -10.74
CA CYS A 421 -1.65 12.88 -9.83
C CYS A 421 -2.55 11.78 -9.22
N SER A 422 -2.54 10.57 -9.78
CA SER A 422 -3.41 9.48 -9.33
C SER A 422 -2.91 8.84 -8.03
N PRO A 423 -3.80 8.27 -7.19
CA PRO A 423 -3.44 7.64 -5.93
C PRO A 423 -2.84 6.24 -6.15
N LEU A 424 -1.64 6.20 -6.67
CA LEU A 424 -0.92 4.99 -7.06
C LEU A 424 0.12 4.54 -6.01
N TYR A 425 0.20 5.25 -4.90
CA TYR A 425 1.01 4.88 -3.75
C TYR A 425 0.19 4.04 -2.78
N THR A 426 0.72 2.90 -2.39
CA THR A 426 0.18 2.10 -1.29
C THR A 426 1.32 1.82 -0.31
N LYS A 427 1.12 2.24 0.94
CA LYS A 427 2.09 1.98 1.99
C LYS A 427 2.03 0.50 2.35
N TRP A 428 3.17 -0.18 2.29
CA TRP A 428 3.25 -1.53 2.79
C TRP A 428 3.05 -1.57 4.30
N ILE A 429 2.06 -2.33 4.73
CA ILE A 429 1.65 -2.44 6.14
C ILE A 429 2.06 -3.76 6.78
N GLY A 430 2.75 -4.64 6.03
CA GLY A 430 3.05 -6.00 6.46
C GLY A 430 1.82 -6.92 6.40
N ASP A 431 2.04 -8.20 6.73
CA ASP A 431 1.02 -9.24 6.67
C ASP A 431 0.39 -9.47 8.04
N LYS A 432 -0.95 -9.44 8.10
CA LYS A 432 -1.73 -9.63 9.34
C LYS A 432 -1.55 -11.02 9.95
N GLU A 433 -1.19 -12.00 9.13
CA GLU A 433 -0.90 -13.37 9.51
C GLU A 433 0.53 -13.74 9.09
N ASN A 434 1.14 -14.65 9.81
CA ASN A 434 2.39 -15.28 9.41
C ASN A 434 2.07 -16.47 8.52
N GLU A 435 2.30 -16.33 7.22
CA GLU A 435 1.99 -17.36 6.23
C GLU A 435 2.76 -18.65 6.47
N PHE A 436 4.03 -18.57 6.86
CA PHE A 436 4.83 -19.75 7.18
C PHE A 436 4.21 -20.57 8.32
N PHE A 437 3.75 -19.91 9.40
CA PHE A 437 3.09 -20.60 10.51
C PHE A 437 1.73 -21.16 10.10
N LYS A 438 1.01 -20.48 9.24
CA LYS A 438 -0.27 -20.94 8.67
C LYS A 438 -0.08 -22.20 7.82
N GLU A 439 0.91 -22.21 6.93
CA GLU A 439 1.24 -23.38 6.11
C GLU A 439 1.69 -24.58 6.93
N LYS A 440 2.40 -24.34 8.04
CA LYS A 440 2.84 -25.40 8.97
C LYS A 440 1.75 -25.86 9.94
N GLY A 441 0.56 -25.25 9.91
CA GLY A 441 -0.59 -25.63 10.74
C GLY A 441 -0.48 -25.23 12.21
N TYR A 442 0.28 -24.18 12.54
CA TYR A 442 0.31 -23.65 13.90
C TYR A 442 -1.03 -23.01 14.28
N GLN A 443 -1.42 -23.12 15.56
CA GLN A 443 -2.70 -22.59 16.03
C GLN A 443 -2.73 -21.05 16.04
N CYS A 444 -1.62 -20.41 16.44
CA CYS A 444 -1.49 -18.95 16.40
C CYS A 444 -0.74 -18.55 15.13
N THR A 445 -1.40 -17.84 14.24
CA THR A 445 -0.84 -17.35 12.98
C THR A 445 -0.78 -15.84 12.89
N ASN A 446 -1.25 -15.11 13.93
CA ASN A 446 -1.23 -13.65 13.95
C ASN A 446 0.19 -13.10 13.77
N ALA A 447 0.30 -11.95 13.13
CA ALA A 447 1.57 -11.26 12.97
C ALA A 447 2.32 -11.14 14.29
N LEU A 448 3.64 -11.27 14.25
CA LEU A 448 4.48 -11.26 15.45
C LEU A 448 4.27 -9.99 16.29
N TYR A 449 4.16 -8.84 15.65
CA TYR A 449 3.97 -7.57 16.33
C TYR A 449 3.10 -6.64 15.50
N GLN A 450 2.11 -6.00 16.14
CA GLN A 450 1.34 -4.92 15.55
C GLN A 450 1.86 -3.59 16.07
N GLY A 451 2.38 -2.78 15.18
CA GLY A 451 2.88 -1.43 15.45
C GLY A 451 2.04 -0.36 14.77
N VAL A 452 2.56 0.86 14.79
CA VAL A 452 1.95 2.03 14.14
C VAL A 452 2.98 2.74 13.29
N SER A 453 2.63 3.03 12.06
CA SER A 453 3.47 3.79 11.15
C SER A 453 2.94 5.23 10.95
N ALA A 454 3.67 6.08 10.21
CA ALA A 454 3.25 7.44 9.92
C ALA A 454 1.83 7.51 9.36
N GLY A 455 1.05 8.53 9.78
CA GLY A 455 -0.36 8.67 9.41
C GLY A 455 -1.31 7.81 10.25
N ASN A 456 -0.88 7.27 11.39
CA ASN A 456 -1.65 6.34 12.22
C ASN A 456 -2.14 5.11 11.45
N VAL A 457 -1.26 4.53 10.62
CA VAL A 457 -1.55 3.29 9.90
C VAL A 457 -1.05 2.11 10.71
N PRO A 458 -1.85 1.08 10.99
CA PRO A 458 -1.39 -0.15 11.62
C PRO A 458 -0.30 -0.79 10.76
N PHE A 459 0.74 -1.33 11.42
CA PHE A 459 1.83 -2.04 10.77
C PHE A 459 2.01 -3.41 11.42
N TYR A 460 2.10 -4.45 10.61
CA TYR A 460 2.20 -5.84 11.05
C TYR A 460 3.58 -6.38 10.71
N LEU A 461 4.38 -6.67 11.74
CA LEU A 461 5.73 -7.21 11.58
C LEU A 461 5.69 -8.73 11.67
N ASN A 462 6.20 -9.38 10.64
CA ASN A 462 6.60 -10.79 10.65
C ASN A 462 8.09 -10.87 10.34
N LEU A 463 8.79 -11.87 10.91
CA LEU A 463 10.21 -12.11 10.63
C LEU A 463 10.42 -13.12 9.52
N HIS A 464 9.41 -13.91 9.20
CA HIS A 464 9.47 -14.89 8.13
C HIS A 464 9.03 -14.29 6.80
N GLN A 465 9.83 -14.57 5.77
CA GLN A 465 9.43 -14.43 4.37
C GLN A 465 9.51 -15.84 3.77
N LYS A 466 8.37 -16.48 3.59
CA LYS A 466 8.27 -17.92 3.34
C LYS A 466 8.92 -18.69 4.51
N ASP A 467 9.90 -19.55 4.26
CA ASP A 467 10.66 -20.33 5.25
C ASP A 467 11.90 -19.62 5.83
N ILE A 468 12.23 -18.42 5.33
CA ILE A 468 13.41 -17.66 5.75
C ILE A 468 13.03 -16.66 6.82
N GLY A 469 13.60 -16.80 8.02
CA GLY A 469 13.36 -15.92 9.17
C GLY A 469 14.57 -15.08 9.60
N HIS A 470 15.61 -14.95 8.76
CA HIS A 470 16.78 -14.14 9.08
C HIS A 470 16.47 -12.64 9.02
N THR A 471 16.74 -11.91 10.09
CA THR A 471 16.43 -10.48 10.19
C THR A 471 17.63 -9.71 10.71
N LEU A 472 17.97 -8.59 10.06
CA LEU A 472 19.00 -7.66 10.46
C LEU A 472 18.38 -6.32 10.87
N ILE A 473 18.64 -5.86 12.12
CA ILE A 473 18.15 -4.58 12.64
C ILE A 473 19.32 -3.60 12.73
N ILE A 474 19.30 -2.57 11.91
CA ILE A 474 20.33 -1.52 11.85
C ILE A 474 19.72 -0.18 12.25
N GLY A 475 20.48 0.62 12.97
CA GLY A 475 20.11 2.00 13.31
C GLY A 475 21.15 2.68 14.19
N PRO A 476 21.14 4.02 14.29
CA PRO A 476 22.06 4.78 15.12
C PRO A 476 21.87 4.49 16.62
N ASN A 477 22.82 4.91 17.45
CA ASN A 477 22.69 4.79 18.90
C ASN A 477 21.48 5.63 19.39
N GLY A 478 20.73 5.08 20.34
CA GLY A 478 19.54 5.75 20.88
C GLY A 478 18.27 5.62 20.03
N SER A 479 18.31 4.94 18.86
CA SER A 479 17.14 4.78 17.98
C SER A 479 16.10 3.76 18.48
N GLY A 480 16.32 3.11 19.62
CA GLY A 480 15.38 2.14 20.19
C GLY A 480 15.58 0.69 19.74
N LYS A 481 16.70 0.33 19.08
CA LYS A 481 16.97 -1.05 18.62
C LYS A 481 16.78 -2.10 19.70
N SER A 482 17.36 -1.90 20.90
CA SER A 482 17.26 -2.86 22.00
C SER A 482 15.82 -2.98 22.54
N VAL A 483 15.06 -1.87 22.54
CA VAL A 483 13.64 -1.90 22.93
C VAL A 483 12.82 -2.67 21.89
N LEU A 484 13.08 -2.46 20.61
CA LEU A 484 12.43 -3.20 19.53
C LEU A 484 12.75 -4.69 19.62
N LEU A 485 14.02 -5.06 19.84
CA LEU A 485 14.45 -6.45 19.98
C LEU A 485 13.77 -7.12 21.15
N ASN A 486 13.80 -6.52 22.34
CA ASN A 486 13.08 -7.04 23.52
C ASN A 486 11.56 -7.15 23.28
N THR A 487 10.98 -6.24 22.50
CA THR A 487 9.57 -6.31 22.13
C THR A 487 9.28 -7.48 21.20
N ILE A 488 10.16 -7.74 20.23
CA ILE A 488 10.09 -8.91 19.35
C ILE A 488 10.21 -10.20 20.16
N GLU A 489 11.20 -10.30 21.03
CA GLU A 489 11.41 -11.43 21.94
C GLU A 489 10.17 -11.69 22.80
N ALA A 490 9.61 -10.64 23.44
CA ALA A 490 8.41 -10.73 24.25
C ALA A 490 7.20 -11.25 23.46
N ASN A 491 7.00 -10.73 22.25
CA ASN A 491 5.87 -11.11 21.41
C ASN A 491 6.01 -12.52 20.82
N TYR A 492 7.21 -13.05 20.72
CA TYR A 492 7.42 -14.42 20.22
C TYR A 492 6.79 -15.48 21.13
N PHE A 493 6.66 -15.21 22.44
CA PHE A 493 6.04 -16.12 23.42
C PHE A 493 4.52 -16.29 23.28
N LYS A 494 3.89 -15.63 22.33
CA LYS A 494 2.49 -15.93 21.97
C LYS A 494 2.35 -17.22 21.17
N TYR A 495 3.43 -17.65 20.51
CA TYR A 495 3.45 -18.90 19.76
C TYR A 495 3.73 -20.07 20.70
N ASP A 496 2.99 -21.16 20.52
CA ASP A 496 3.13 -22.33 21.38
C ASP A 496 4.51 -22.96 21.26
N ASN A 497 5.06 -23.36 22.42
CA ASN A 497 6.38 -23.98 22.53
C ASN A 497 7.55 -23.16 22.01
N ALA A 498 7.38 -21.83 21.84
CA ALA A 498 8.45 -20.94 21.44
C ALA A 498 9.62 -20.98 22.43
N LYS A 499 10.84 -21.05 21.90
CA LYS A 499 12.10 -20.96 22.67
C LYS A 499 12.93 -19.84 22.05
N ILE A 500 13.56 -19.03 22.91
CA ILE A 500 14.39 -17.91 22.49
C ILE A 500 15.74 -18.04 23.15
N PHE A 501 16.80 -17.97 22.35
CA PHE A 501 18.19 -17.92 22.81
C PHE A 501 18.76 -16.55 22.46
N VAL A 502 19.21 -15.79 23.45
CA VAL A 502 19.72 -14.44 23.29
C VAL A 502 21.19 -14.39 23.66
N PHE A 503 22.03 -13.91 22.76
CA PHE A 503 23.43 -13.61 22.99
C PHE A 503 23.59 -12.08 23.03
N ASP A 504 23.73 -11.52 24.22
CA ASP A 504 23.69 -10.07 24.46
C ASP A 504 24.92 -9.58 25.20
N LYS A 505 25.72 -8.72 24.58
CA LYS A 505 26.94 -8.15 25.18
C LYS A 505 26.64 -7.19 26.34
N ALA A 506 25.51 -6.47 26.31
CA ALA A 506 25.18 -5.40 27.24
C ALA A 506 24.13 -5.77 28.29
N ALA A 507 23.70 -7.03 28.32
CA ALA A 507 22.65 -7.55 29.22
C ALA A 507 21.31 -6.79 29.13
N SER A 508 20.96 -6.26 27.95
CA SER A 508 19.74 -5.50 27.72
C SER A 508 18.48 -6.38 27.84
N CYS A 509 18.59 -7.69 27.59
CA CYS A 509 17.50 -8.67 27.71
C CYS A 509 17.29 -9.17 29.16
N LYS A 510 18.17 -8.85 30.12
CA LYS A 510 18.18 -9.42 31.50
C LYS A 510 16.85 -9.25 32.22
N VAL A 511 16.26 -8.06 32.15
CA VAL A 511 14.99 -7.75 32.83
C VAL A 511 13.85 -8.59 32.26
N LEU A 512 13.73 -8.63 30.92
CA LEU A 512 12.72 -9.45 30.25
C LEU A 512 12.90 -10.93 30.58
N CYS A 513 14.12 -11.46 30.43
CA CYS A 513 14.43 -12.85 30.69
C CYS A 513 14.00 -13.29 32.12
N LYS A 514 14.37 -12.51 33.13
CA LYS A 514 13.99 -12.81 34.51
C LYS A 514 12.50 -12.64 34.77
N ALA A 515 11.86 -11.65 34.17
CA ALA A 515 10.44 -11.36 34.38
C ALA A 515 9.52 -12.43 33.77
N ILE A 516 9.96 -13.16 32.75
CA ILE A 516 9.22 -14.27 32.14
C ILE A 516 9.64 -15.65 32.70
N GLY A 517 10.55 -15.68 33.68
CA GLY A 517 11.03 -16.94 34.30
C GLY A 517 12.12 -17.64 33.48
N GLY A 518 12.80 -16.93 32.60
CA GLY A 518 13.90 -17.45 31.79
C GLY A 518 15.22 -17.53 32.56
N ASN A 519 16.15 -18.32 32.05
CA ASN A 519 17.50 -18.45 32.57
C ASN A 519 18.40 -17.36 32.01
N PHE A 520 18.98 -16.57 32.89
CA PHE A 520 19.93 -15.51 32.52
C PHE A 520 21.31 -15.84 33.10
N TYR A 521 22.31 -15.93 32.27
CA TYR A 521 23.70 -16.22 32.63
C TYR A 521 24.58 -15.03 32.26
N ASN A 522 25.34 -14.50 33.21
CA ASN A 522 26.35 -13.50 32.94
C ASN A 522 27.74 -14.18 32.92
N LEU A 523 28.24 -14.44 31.73
CA LEU A 523 29.48 -15.20 31.49
C LEU A 523 30.73 -14.62 32.17
N LEU A 524 30.71 -13.31 32.54
CA LEU A 524 31.86 -12.64 33.18
C LEU A 524 31.75 -12.54 34.71
N VAL A 525 30.55 -12.71 35.27
CA VAL A 525 30.27 -12.45 36.69
C VAL A 525 29.80 -13.71 37.39
N ASP A 526 29.00 -14.54 36.71
CA ASP A 526 28.40 -15.75 37.30
C ASP A 526 29.26 -17.01 37.03
N THR A 527 30.61 -16.85 37.12
CA THR A 527 31.58 -17.92 36.80
C THR A 527 31.41 -19.19 37.67
N ASP A 528 30.80 -19.05 38.83
CA ASP A 528 30.56 -20.21 39.73
C ASP A 528 29.36 -21.10 39.26
N SER A 529 28.57 -20.62 38.32
CA SER A 529 27.35 -21.32 37.84
C SER A 529 27.48 -21.89 36.41
N LEU A 530 28.54 -21.55 35.70
CA LEU A 530 28.76 -21.94 34.31
C LEU A 530 30.17 -22.50 34.13
N ASN A 531 30.26 -23.78 33.98
CA ASN A 531 31.51 -24.49 33.70
C ASN A 531 31.43 -25.13 32.33
N PHE A 532 32.29 -24.73 31.41
CA PHE A 532 32.42 -25.36 30.10
C PHE A 532 33.63 -26.28 30.07
N GLN A 533 33.49 -27.38 29.38
CA GLN A 533 34.57 -28.30 29.05
C GLN A 533 34.59 -28.46 27.50
N PRO A 534 35.17 -27.51 26.75
CA PRO A 534 35.13 -27.51 25.30
C PRO A 534 35.72 -28.74 24.62
N LEU A 535 36.65 -29.40 25.32
CA LEU A 535 37.35 -30.58 24.81
C LEU A 535 36.70 -31.91 25.23
N ALA A 536 35.59 -31.90 25.97
CA ALA A 536 35.00 -33.10 26.55
C ALA A 536 34.69 -34.20 25.52
N ASN A 537 34.15 -33.81 24.35
CA ASN A 537 33.62 -34.74 23.37
C ASN A 537 34.50 -34.87 22.11
N ILE A 538 35.72 -34.32 22.13
CA ILE A 538 36.67 -34.53 21.03
C ILE A 538 37.05 -36.00 20.93
N GLY A 539 37.25 -36.49 19.73
CA GLY A 539 37.62 -37.89 19.53
C GLY A 539 37.60 -38.32 18.05
N PHE A 540 37.60 -39.63 17.87
CA PHE A 540 37.59 -40.24 16.53
C PHE A 540 36.26 -40.98 16.30
N ASP A 541 35.84 -41.02 15.04
CA ASP A 541 34.71 -41.81 14.58
C ASP A 541 35.05 -43.32 14.47
N SER A 542 34.10 -44.13 14.06
CA SER A 542 34.27 -45.55 13.83
C SER A 542 35.33 -45.91 12.75
N ASN A 543 35.68 -44.95 11.91
CA ASN A 543 36.65 -45.07 10.83
C ASN A 543 38.01 -44.45 11.21
N ASN A 544 38.24 -44.18 12.48
CA ASN A 544 39.46 -43.53 12.99
C ASN A 544 39.73 -42.15 12.38
N ARG A 545 38.65 -41.39 12.01
CA ARG A 545 38.74 -40.00 11.56
C ARG A 545 38.28 -39.10 12.71
N TRP A 546 38.70 -37.84 12.63
CA TRP A 546 38.20 -36.82 13.59
C TRP A 546 36.68 -36.75 13.55
N ASN A 547 36.05 -36.78 14.73
CA ASN A 547 34.64 -36.53 14.84
C ASN A 547 34.31 -35.02 14.61
N THR A 548 33.05 -34.69 14.52
CA THR A 548 32.60 -33.31 14.25
C THR A 548 33.05 -32.34 15.33
N GLU A 549 33.04 -32.78 16.61
CA GLU A 549 33.49 -31.97 17.76
C GLU A 549 34.98 -31.65 17.68
N MET A 550 35.79 -32.59 17.26
CA MET A 550 37.23 -32.38 17.11
C MET A 550 37.56 -31.42 15.95
N GLN A 551 36.84 -31.54 14.83
CA GLN A 551 36.97 -30.60 13.70
C GLN A 551 36.54 -29.19 14.09
N TRP A 552 35.43 -29.09 14.81
CA TRP A 552 34.94 -27.80 15.33
C TRP A 552 35.95 -27.18 16.30
N THR A 553 36.45 -27.95 17.25
CA THR A 553 37.42 -27.49 18.24
C THR A 553 38.73 -27.04 17.61
N TYR A 554 39.21 -27.74 16.59
CA TYR A 554 40.39 -27.33 15.85
C TYR A 554 40.19 -25.99 15.16
N ASN A 555 39.08 -25.79 14.48
CA ASN A 555 38.75 -24.52 13.82
C ASN A 555 38.62 -23.40 14.86
N TRP A 556 37.90 -23.63 15.93
CA TRP A 556 37.73 -22.69 17.04
C TRP A 556 39.07 -22.23 17.62
N LEU A 557 39.99 -23.14 17.87
CA LEU A 557 41.34 -22.82 18.35
C LEU A 557 42.14 -22.03 17.29
N CYS A 558 42.08 -22.43 16.05
CA CYS A 558 42.71 -21.69 14.98
C CYS A 558 42.19 -20.24 14.86
N ASP A 559 40.89 -20.05 14.95
CA ASP A 559 40.25 -18.71 14.95
C ASP A 559 40.64 -17.92 16.22
N PHE A 560 40.68 -18.57 17.37
CA PHE A 560 41.14 -17.94 18.61
C PHE A 560 42.58 -17.41 18.51
N PHE A 561 43.49 -18.22 17.95
CA PHE A 561 44.89 -17.82 17.80
C PHE A 561 45.13 -16.81 16.65
N GLN A 562 44.19 -16.67 15.71
CA GLN A 562 44.23 -15.67 14.64
C GLN A 562 43.56 -14.35 15.00
N LYS A 563 43.02 -14.23 16.19
CA LYS A 563 42.35 -13.03 16.67
C LYS A 563 43.36 -11.85 16.69
N ASP A 564 42.83 -10.66 16.41
CA ASP A 564 43.60 -9.42 16.38
C ASP A 564 44.59 -9.25 15.20
N GLY A 565 44.43 -10.04 14.13
CA GLY A 565 45.22 -9.93 12.91
C GLY A 565 46.49 -10.77 12.88
N ASP A 566 46.73 -11.55 13.94
CA ASP A 566 47.85 -12.50 13.99
C ASP A 566 47.60 -13.66 13.01
N LYS A 567 48.67 -14.13 12.36
CA LYS A 567 48.62 -15.30 11.49
C LYS A 567 49.31 -16.47 12.16
N ILE A 568 48.62 -17.61 12.26
CA ILE A 568 49.24 -18.85 12.65
C ILE A 568 49.89 -19.53 11.43
N SER A 569 51.13 -20.05 11.64
CA SER A 569 51.85 -20.79 10.61
C SER A 569 51.30 -22.20 10.44
N GLU A 570 51.57 -22.82 9.31
CA GLU A 570 51.18 -24.21 9.06
C GLU A 570 51.81 -25.18 10.07
N THR A 571 53.01 -24.84 10.58
CA THR A 571 53.67 -25.59 11.65
C THR A 571 52.87 -25.53 12.95
N GLN A 572 52.37 -24.31 13.30
CA GLN A 572 51.52 -24.14 14.50
C GLN A 572 50.17 -24.85 14.38
N LYS A 573 49.55 -24.83 13.17
CA LYS A 573 48.34 -25.61 12.90
C LYS A 573 48.56 -27.11 13.12
N THR A 574 49.72 -27.64 12.68
CA THR A 574 50.12 -29.02 12.91
C THR A 574 50.30 -29.31 14.40
N ILE A 575 50.88 -28.39 15.17
CA ILE A 575 51.05 -28.55 16.63
C ILE A 575 49.69 -28.60 17.33
N ILE A 576 48.73 -27.74 16.94
CA ILE A 576 47.36 -27.74 17.48
C ILE A 576 46.69 -29.10 17.17
N SER A 577 46.75 -29.54 15.93
CA SER A 577 46.18 -30.82 15.50
C SER A 577 46.74 -32.00 16.31
N ASN A 578 48.07 -32.11 16.42
CA ASN A 578 48.72 -33.19 17.18
C ASN A 578 48.43 -33.15 18.66
N ALA A 579 48.33 -31.95 19.26
CA ALA A 579 47.96 -31.77 20.66
C ALA A 579 46.51 -32.20 20.92
N LEU A 580 45.56 -31.84 20.03
CA LEU A 580 44.19 -32.29 20.13
C LEU A 580 44.03 -33.81 20.02
N GLU A 581 44.75 -34.46 19.12
CA GLU A 581 44.74 -35.91 19.01
C GLU A 581 45.21 -36.59 20.28
N ARG A 582 46.24 -36.05 20.91
CA ARG A 582 46.72 -36.56 22.22
C ARG A 582 45.72 -36.34 23.34
N VAL A 583 45.08 -35.16 23.40
CA VAL A 583 44.03 -34.90 24.41
C VAL A 583 42.83 -35.82 24.19
N ALA A 584 42.47 -36.13 22.95
CA ALA A 584 41.37 -37.06 22.62
C ALA A 584 41.58 -38.49 23.18
N LEU A 585 42.84 -38.90 23.42
CA LEU A 585 43.19 -40.19 24.02
C LEU A 585 43.07 -40.19 25.55
N LEU A 586 42.95 -39.01 26.20
CA LEU A 586 42.79 -38.92 27.66
C LEU A 586 41.36 -39.29 28.08
N PRO A 587 41.16 -39.72 29.33
CA PRO A 587 39.82 -39.81 29.92
C PRO A 587 39.08 -38.46 29.81
N LYS A 588 37.74 -38.50 29.71
CA LYS A 588 36.91 -37.30 29.45
C LYS A 588 37.14 -36.21 30.50
N GLU A 589 37.31 -36.59 31.76
CA GLU A 589 37.52 -35.68 32.89
C GLU A 589 38.88 -34.96 32.81
N GLN A 590 39.84 -35.49 32.05
CA GLN A 590 41.18 -34.92 31.88
C GLN A 590 41.33 -34.11 30.58
N ARG A 591 40.27 -34.01 29.77
CA ARG A 591 40.29 -33.25 28.53
C ARG A 591 40.04 -31.76 28.79
N THR A 592 40.99 -31.13 29.42
CA THR A 592 40.93 -29.70 29.81
C THR A 592 41.80 -28.83 28.90
N ILE A 593 41.57 -27.51 28.92
CA ILE A 593 42.42 -26.57 28.19
C ILE A 593 43.86 -26.57 28.74
N SER A 594 44.02 -26.72 30.05
CA SER A 594 45.35 -26.90 30.67
C SER A 594 46.07 -28.16 30.18
N ALA A 595 45.38 -29.27 30.02
CA ALA A 595 45.95 -30.49 29.44
C ALA A 595 46.40 -30.27 27.99
N LEU A 596 45.60 -29.57 27.20
CA LEU A 596 45.93 -29.17 25.82
C LEU A 596 47.20 -28.31 25.80
N GLN A 597 47.27 -27.29 26.66
CA GLN A 597 48.43 -26.39 26.78
C GLN A 597 49.72 -27.16 27.08
N VAL A 598 49.68 -28.13 27.99
CA VAL A 598 50.85 -28.94 28.34
C VAL A 598 51.36 -29.74 27.13
N LEU A 599 50.42 -30.28 26.31
CA LEU A 599 50.73 -31.13 25.17
C LEU A 599 51.17 -30.38 23.90
N MET A 600 51.02 -29.10 23.85
CA MET A 600 51.52 -28.23 22.79
C MET A 600 53.03 -28.03 22.95
N ASN A 601 53.81 -28.05 21.84
CA ASN A 601 55.27 -27.82 21.82
C ASN A 601 55.62 -26.46 21.21
N ASP A 602 54.80 -25.42 21.41
CA ASP A 602 55.01 -24.06 20.92
C ASP A 602 54.80 -23.08 22.04
N TYR A 603 55.78 -22.19 22.30
CA TYR A 603 55.74 -21.25 23.41
C TYR A 603 54.66 -20.17 23.22
N ASP A 604 54.55 -19.63 22.01
CA ASP A 604 53.58 -18.56 21.66
C ASP A 604 52.16 -19.08 21.81
N LEU A 605 51.84 -20.26 21.28
CA LEU A 605 50.51 -20.87 21.45
C LEU A 605 50.19 -21.14 22.92
N LYS A 606 51.19 -21.61 23.73
CA LYS A 606 51.00 -21.81 25.16
C LYS A 606 50.69 -20.51 25.89
N GLU A 607 51.44 -19.45 25.59
CA GLU A 607 51.25 -18.16 26.25
C GLU A 607 49.87 -17.60 25.96
N ARG A 608 49.44 -17.61 24.70
CA ARG A 608 48.11 -17.16 24.33
C ARG A 608 46.98 -17.99 24.94
N LEU A 609 47.16 -19.30 25.07
CA LEU A 609 46.16 -20.17 25.67
C LEU A 609 46.02 -20.02 27.17
N THR A 610 47.02 -19.43 27.84
CA THR A 610 47.05 -19.25 29.30
C THR A 610 45.81 -18.52 29.84
N ILE A 611 45.24 -17.61 29.05
CA ILE A 611 44.03 -16.87 29.42
C ILE A 611 42.80 -17.76 29.67
N MET A 612 42.76 -18.97 29.07
CA MET A 612 41.69 -19.94 29.19
C MET A 612 42.03 -21.12 30.10
N THR A 613 43.23 -21.18 30.64
CA THR A 613 43.66 -22.22 31.59
C THR A 613 43.27 -21.85 33.02
N GLU A 614 43.39 -22.80 33.97
CA GLU A 614 43.11 -22.59 35.39
C GLU A 614 43.75 -21.31 35.97
N LYS A 615 44.90 -20.90 35.44
CA LYS A 615 45.63 -19.69 35.85
C LYS A 615 45.16 -18.39 35.18
N GLY A 616 44.32 -18.51 34.19
CA GLY A 616 43.86 -17.37 33.36
C GLY A 616 42.51 -16.81 33.81
N VAL A 617 42.19 -15.63 33.27
CA VAL A 617 40.96 -14.90 33.62
C VAL A 617 39.69 -15.70 33.28
N TYR A 618 39.75 -16.55 32.27
CA TYR A 618 38.62 -17.37 31.82
C TYR A 618 38.77 -18.84 32.21
N GLY A 619 39.72 -19.20 33.06
CA GLY A 619 39.97 -20.59 33.47
C GLY A 619 38.77 -21.24 34.12
N ASN A 620 38.16 -20.55 35.09
CA ASN A 620 36.94 -21.06 35.77
C ASN A 620 35.80 -21.32 34.77
N LEU A 621 35.79 -20.66 33.62
CA LEU A 621 34.74 -20.84 32.62
C LEU A 621 35.05 -22.00 31.66
N PHE A 622 36.31 -22.16 31.20
CA PHE A 622 36.67 -23.06 30.09
C PHE A 622 37.54 -24.26 30.50
N ASP A 623 38.20 -24.24 31.64
CA ASP A 623 39.17 -25.26 32.06
C ASP A 623 38.64 -26.20 33.14
N ASN A 624 37.47 -26.79 32.86
CA ASN A 624 36.77 -27.63 33.85
C ASN A 624 36.86 -29.10 33.49
N THR A 625 36.80 -29.96 34.55
CA THR A 625 36.80 -31.40 34.43
C THR A 625 35.40 -32.00 34.25
N GLU A 626 34.37 -31.22 34.59
CA GLU A 626 32.97 -31.54 34.38
C GLU A 626 32.23 -30.35 33.85
N ALA A 627 31.43 -30.56 32.83
CA ALA A 627 30.53 -29.51 32.32
C ALA A 627 29.25 -29.49 33.16
N VAL A 628 28.96 -28.39 33.83
CA VAL A 628 27.69 -28.22 34.53
C VAL A 628 26.59 -27.95 33.51
N SER A 629 25.70 -28.93 33.39
CA SER A 629 24.36 -28.86 32.81
C SER A 629 24.23 -28.32 31.39
N TYR A 630 24.65 -29.10 30.41
CA TYR A 630 24.32 -28.87 28.98
C TYR A 630 22.85 -29.08 28.61
N THR A 631 22.02 -29.55 29.51
CA THR A 631 20.63 -29.90 29.22
C THR A 631 19.75 -28.72 28.84
N HIS A 632 20.24 -27.48 28.99
CA HIS A 632 19.48 -26.27 28.62
C HIS A 632 20.13 -25.40 27.52
N LEU A 633 21.36 -25.71 27.08
CA LEU A 633 22.09 -24.97 26.05
C LEU A 633 22.40 -25.79 24.77
N THR A 634 21.93 -27.02 24.70
CA THR A 634 22.00 -27.74 23.42
C THR A 634 21.05 -27.09 22.45
N LEU A 635 21.60 -26.32 21.50
CA LEU A 635 20.92 -26.05 20.25
C LEU A 635 20.47 -27.40 19.70
N PRO A 636 19.19 -27.57 19.33
CA PRO A 636 18.79 -28.79 18.68
C PRO A 636 19.55 -28.88 17.34
N THR A 637 20.56 -29.73 17.31
CA THR A 637 21.36 -30.01 16.09
C THR A 637 20.56 -30.77 15.03
N ASN A 638 19.25 -30.96 15.22
CA ASN A 638 18.37 -31.73 14.33
C ASN A 638 17.14 -30.94 13.87
N SER A 639 17.32 -29.71 13.43
CA SER A 639 16.29 -29.03 12.63
C SER A 639 16.91 -28.32 11.44
N LEU A 640 17.69 -29.09 10.67
CA LEU A 640 17.99 -28.82 9.30
C LEU A 640 17.32 -29.92 8.48
N VAL A 641 16.08 -29.74 8.15
CA VAL A 641 15.44 -30.20 6.92
C VAL A 641 14.35 -29.18 6.59
#